data_61aedacfd8f12fa237b545f8bd1a1eca
#
_entry.id   61aedacfd8f12fa237b545f8bd1a1eca
#
_cell.length_a   1.000
_cell.length_b   1.000
_cell.length_c   1.000
_cell.angle_alpha   90.00
_cell.angle_beta   90.00
_cell.angle_gamma   90.00
#
_symmetry.space_group_name_H-M   'P 1'
#
loop_
_entity.id
_entity.type
_entity.pdbx_description
1 polymer ?
#
loop_
_entity_poly.entity_id
_entity_poly.type
_entity_poly.pdbx_seq_one_letter_code
_entity_poly.pdbx_strand_id
1 'polypeptide(L)'
;MTGVDRVEAVVEGEDEGEGRVGRRVLEVPDLSLVVLIGATGSGKSTFAARHFKATEVISSDFCRGLVSDDENDQSASGDAFDVLHFIVGKRLAAGRLTVVDATNVQSEARTQLVRLAREHDVLPVAIVLDVPEQVCAERNATRADRAGLPRRVIQRHQRELRRSLRHLEREGFRKVHHLRGQAEADAAEVVRERRFNDLRHLTGPFDIIGDIHGCRSELESLLGRLGYVPVRDGLGRAVDAAHPEGRTAVFVGDLVDRGPDSPGVLRLVMGMVGAGHALCVPGNHENKLGRYLKGRKVQHTHGLAETIEQLEKEDAAFRDEVGAFLHGLVSHYVLDGGGLVVCHAGLPEKYHGRTSGRVRSFALYGDTTGETDEFGLPVRYPWAEDYRGRAAVVYGHTPTPRATWLNNTICLDTGCVFGGRMTALRWPERELVDVPAERVWYEPAKPLATEAPGGADGRPLDLDDVAGRRIVETRSMGRLAVKEENAAAALEVMSRFAIDPRLLPYLPPTMAPCATSQEDGYLEHPAEAFAGYRADGVREVVCEEKHMGSRAVALVCRDETVAAERFGAPKGVPGALYTRTGRPFFDDREATGTLLRRVAACVAEAGLWEELETDWLLLDAELMPWSLKATGLLRKQYAAVGAASGAAFPGVLGALEAAAGRGVEVGPLLQRQRDRAADAAAFTAAYRRYCWRVGGRATPDGPDASDPSAPSAPSAPSAPSAPSDPVVPLQAAEAVDGGALAGAGAPARAGAAPGSGPVPKGLGPVPEELGLVPDRLGPVPKGLGALEGVRLAPFQILAVQGRSLAGLAHTEQLALIDRIVAAESTVSGKQDGASGGGRAAGGTGLLATTRRIIVDTEDEASVAAGIRWWLELTADGGEGMVVKPVEALIRQPDGRLVQPGVKCRGREYLRIIYGPEYTRPENLKRLRIRHLGHKRSLALREYALGLEALDRLAEGEPLWRVHEAVFGVLALESEPVDPRL
;
A
#
# COMPACT_ATOMS: atom_id res chain seq x y z
N MET A 1 27.87 28.98 -30.81
CA MET A 1 29.33 28.61 -30.85
C MET A 1 29.35 27.11 -30.94
N THR A 2 29.31 26.67 -32.18
CA THR A 2 30.29 25.95 -32.96
C THR A 2 30.69 24.60 -32.40
N GLY A 3 30.24 23.59 -33.09
CA GLY A 3 30.89 22.34 -33.52
C GLY A 3 31.76 21.60 -32.51
N VAL A 4 31.29 20.45 -32.05
CA VAL A 4 32.18 19.42 -31.49
C VAL A 4 32.76 18.67 -32.67
N ASP A 5 33.94 19.08 -33.07
CA ASP A 5 34.78 18.36 -34.04
C ASP A 5 35.19 16.98 -33.49
N ARG A 6 34.76 15.96 -34.19
CA ARG A 6 35.38 14.63 -34.12
C ARG A 6 36.79 14.73 -34.75
N VAL A 7 37.81 14.70 -33.93
CA VAL A 7 39.17 14.48 -34.42
C VAL A 7 39.43 12.97 -34.39
N GLU A 8 39.28 12.34 -35.54
CA GLU A 8 40.02 11.10 -35.87
C GLU A 8 41.45 11.52 -36.19
N ALA A 9 42.36 11.31 -35.25
CA ALA A 9 43.78 11.44 -35.53
C ALA A 9 44.36 10.04 -35.82
N VAL A 10 44.37 9.70 -37.08
CA VAL A 10 45.37 8.77 -37.62
C VAL A 10 46.64 9.56 -37.79
N VAL A 11 47.68 9.27 -37.03
CA VAL A 11 49.04 9.70 -37.31
C VAL A 11 49.90 8.44 -37.38
N GLU A 12 50.13 7.98 -38.62
CA GLU A 12 51.32 7.19 -38.94
C GLU A 12 52.49 8.16 -39.04
N GLY A 13 53.49 7.94 -38.22
CA GLY A 13 54.77 8.67 -38.21
C GLY A 13 55.77 7.82 -37.44
N GLU A 14 56.57 7.02 -38.17
CA GLU A 14 57.73 6.39 -37.64
C GLU A 14 58.75 7.50 -37.32
N ASP A 15 59.08 7.60 -36.03
CA ASP A 15 60.39 8.19 -35.62
C ASP A 15 60.87 7.44 -34.37
N GLU A 16 62.00 6.74 -34.60
CA GLU A 16 62.75 6.08 -33.52
C GLU A 16 63.53 7.13 -32.73
N GLY A 17 63.16 7.37 -31.51
CA GLY A 17 63.80 8.24 -30.56
C GLY A 17 63.24 8.29 -29.20
N GLU A 18 63.94 7.66 -28.26
CA GLU A 18 63.86 7.75 -26.80
C GLU A 18 62.62 8.31 -26.12
N GLY A 19 61.74 7.42 -25.67
CA GLY A 19 60.97 7.33 -24.40
C GLY A 19 60.36 8.55 -23.76
N ARG A 20 59.48 9.30 -24.38
CA ARG A 20 58.35 9.99 -23.68
C ARG A 20 57.08 9.16 -23.77
N VAL A 21 56.82 8.35 -22.73
CA VAL A 21 55.51 7.72 -22.61
C VAL A 21 54.48 8.85 -22.53
N GLY A 22 53.69 9.03 -23.59
CA GLY A 22 52.63 10.03 -23.66
C GLY A 22 51.58 9.76 -22.55
N ARG A 23 51.03 10.82 -22.00
CA ARG A 23 49.93 10.76 -21.01
C ARG A 23 48.81 9.89 -21.57
N ARG A 24 48.44 8.80 -20.86
CA ARG A 24 47.39 7.87 -21.30
C ARG A 24 46.13 8.09 -20.52
N VAL A 25 45.13 8.64 -21.17
CA VAL A 25 43.81 8.90 -20.55
C VAL A 25 42.97 7.63 -20.57
N LEU A 26 42.43 7.24 -19.41
CA LEU A 26 41.47 6.15 -19.21
C LEU A 26 40.12 6.73 -18.88
N GLU A 27 39.20 6.70 -19.82
CA GLU A 27 37.85 7.17 -19.64
C GLU A 27 37.03 6.13 -18.88
N VAL A 28 36.53 6.49 -17.69
CA VAL A 28 35.71 5.64 -16.83
C VAL A 28 34.40 6.33 -16.58
N PRO A 29 33.25 5.72 -16.99
CA PRO A 29 31.95 6.29 -16.70
C PRO A 29 31.71 6.47 -15.18
N ASP A 30 31.11 7.56 -14.79
CA ASP A 30 30.87 7.93 -13.39
C ASP A 30 29.94 6.95 -12.63
N LEU A 31 29.20 6.09 -13.35
CA LEU A 31 28.55 4.90 -12.83
C LEU A 31 29.03 3.67 -13.59
N SER A 32 30.01 2.99 -13.03
CA SER A 32 30.58 1.76 -13.61
C SER A 32 31.08 0.82 -12.51
N LEU A 33 31.20 -0.46 -12.85
CA LEU A 33 31.97 -1.44 -12.10
C LEU A 33 33.34 -1.56 -12.75
N VAL A 34 34.36 -1.00 -12.13
CA VAL A 34 35.74 -1.11 -12.57
C VAL A 34 36.35 -2.38 -11.98
N VAL A 35 36.85 -3.26 -12.84
CA VAL A 35 37.53 -4.49 -12.43
C VAL A 35 38.99 -4.34 -12.76
N LEU A 36 39.83 -4.26 -11.71
CA LEU A 36 41.28 -4.31 -11.88
C LEU A 36 41.70 -5.75 -12.14
N ILE A 37 42.51 -5.95 -13.20
CA ILE A 37 43.00 -7.27 -13.64
C ILE A 37 44.53 -7.25 -13.71
N GLY A 38 45.17 -8.23 -13.08
CA GLY A 38 46.65 -8.31 -13.14
C GLY A 38 47.23 -9.27 -12.13
N ALA A 39 48.43 -9.74 -12.36
CA ALA A 39 49.09 -10.66 -11.44
C ALA A 39 49.36 -10.05 -10.05
N THR A 40 49.60 -10.87 -9.05
CA THR A 40 50.03 -10.41 -7.71
C THR A 40 51.33 -9.64 -7.89
N GLY A 41 51.50 -8.46 -7.30
CA GLY A 41 52.65 -7.58 -7.48
C GLY A 41 52.62 -6.65 -8.71
N SER A 42 51.51 -6.67 -9.53
CA SER A 42 51.39 -5.77 -10.68
C SER A 42 51.09 -4.31 -10.32
N GLY A 43 50.83 -3.99 -9.06
CA GLY A 43 50.58 -2.62 -8.57
C GLY A 43 49.11 -2.20 -8.58
N LYS A 44 48.14 -3.14 -8.67
CA LYS A 44 46.68 -2.85 -8.66
C LYS A 44 46.22 -1.97 -7.50
N SER A 45 46.55 -2.35 -6.26
CA SER A 45 46.18 -1.60 -5.07
C SER A 45 46.77 -0.18 -5.05
N THR A 46 48.01 -0.01 -5.51
CA THR A 46 48.66 1.30 -5.66
C THR A 46 47.95 2.14 -6.74
N PHE A 47 47.61 1.53 -7.86
CA PHE A 47 46.81 2.17 -8.92
C PHE A 47 45.45 2.59 -8.44
N ALA A 48 44.74 1.68 -7.71
CA ALA A 48 43.47 1.98 -7.14
C ALA A 48 43.52 3.16 -6.16
N ALA A 49 44.48 3.15 -5.23
CA ALA A 49 44.63 4.22 -4.23
C ALA A 49 44.98 5.58 -4.86
N ARG A 50 45.68 5.58 -6.00
CA ARG A 50 46.09 6.80 -6.74
C ARG A 50 44.89 7.44 -7.47
N HIS A 51 44.01 6.63 -8.07
CA HIS A 51 43.02 7.11 -9.05
C HIS A 51 41.57 7.08 -8.54
N PHE A 52 41.28 6.37 -7.43
CA PHE A 52 39.95 6.20 -6.90
C PHE A 52 39.88 6.53 -5.40
N LYS A 53 38.73 6.92 -4.91
CA LYS A 53 38.52 7.16 -3.48
C LYS A 53 38.60 5.83 -2.72
N ALA A 54 39.14 5.83 -1.52
CA ALA A 54 39.22 4.64 -0.69
C ALA A 54 37.84 3.93 -0.50
N THR A 55 36.75 4.72 -0.43
CA THR A 55 35.40 4.20 -0.32
C THR A 55 34.87 3.58 -1.62
N GLU A 56 35.50 3.81 -2.76
CA GLU A 56 35.11 3.22 -4.06
C GLU A 56 35.80 1.87 -4.28
N VAL A 57 36.90 1.60 -3.59
CA VAL A 57 37.72 0.41 -3.78
C VAL A 57 37.31 -0.68 -2.79
N ILE A 58 36.96 -1.84 -3.34
CA ILE A 58 36.65 -3.05 -2.55
C ILE A 58 37.74 -4.07 -2.85
N SER A 59 38.61 -4.33 -1.87
CA SER A 59 39.74 -5.24 -1.98
C SER A 59 39.37 -6.64 -1.50
N SER A 60 39.76 -7.67 -2.26
CA SER A 60 39.60 -9.06 -1.85
C SER A 60 40.45 -9.41 -0.64
N ASP A 61 41.61 -8.79 -0.49
CA ASP A 61 42.49 -9.03 0.67
C ASP A 61 41.86 -8.42 1.94
N PHE A 62 41.38 -7.19 1.85
CA PHE A 62 40.66 -6.54 2.94
C PHE A 62 39.40 -7.34 3.36
N CYS A 63 38.60 -7.81 2.40
CA CYS A 63 37.45 -8.66 2.71
C CYS A 63 37.86 -9.97 3.40
N ARG A 64 39.04 -10.53 3.03
CA ARG A 64 39.59 -11.73 3.67
C ARG A 64 39.97 -11.45 5.12
N GLY A 65 40.63 -10.33 5.37
CA GLY A 65 40.92 -9.89 6.75
C GLY A 65 39.67 -9.71 7.60
N LEU A 66 38.54 -9.24 7.02
CA LEU A 66 37.29 -9.07 7.72
C LEU A 66 36.64 -10.41 8.15
N VAL A 67 36.90 -11.50 7.43
CA VAL A 67 36.27 -12.82 7.72
C VAL A 67 37.19 -13.80 8.48
N SER A 68 38.52 -13.57 8.49
CA SER A 68 39.48 -14.48 9.11
C SER A 68 40.54 -13.80 9.98
N ASP A 69 40.47 -12.47 10.19
CA ASP A 69 41.47 -11.66 10.88
C ASP A 69 42.86 -11.73 10.24
N ASP A 70 42.99 -12.34 9.04
CA ASP A 70 44.24 -12.43 8.26
C ASP A 70 43.98 -12.26 6.77
N GLU A 71 44.52 -11.16 6.17
CA GLU A 71 44.36 -10.85 4.74
C GLU A 71 45.03 -11.91 3.82
N ASN A 72 45.90 -12.77 4.37
CA ASN A 72 46.63 -13.81 3.65
C ASN A 72 46.02 -15.21 3.78
N ASP A 73 45.02 -15.41 4.62
CA ASP A 73 44.37 -16.70 4.77
C ASP A 73 43.61 -17.11 3.52
N GLN A 74 44.20 -17.93 2.69
CA GLN A 74 43.60 -18.42 1.44
C GLN A 74 42.43 -19.36 1.64
N SER A 75 42.29 -19.94 2.83
CA SER A 75 41.15 -20.85 3.17
C SER A 75 39.83 -20.07 3.26
N ALA A 76 39.90 -18.80 3.68
CA ALA A 76 38.74 -17.90 3.80
C ALA A 76 38.40 -17.18 2.47
N SER A 77 39.01 -17.57 1.34
CA SER A 77 38.80 -16.84 0.07
C SER A 77 37.37 -16.93 -0.43
N GLY A 78 36.65 -18.04 -0.20
CA GLY A 78 35.24 -18.16 -0.59
C GLY A 78 34.39 -17.11 0.09
N ASP A 79 34.42 -17.08 1.42
CA ASP A 79 33.65 -16.13 2.24
C ASP A 79 34.04 -14.68 1.97
N ALA A 80 35.34 -14.42 1.75
CA ALA A 80 35.83 -13.10 1.38
C ALA A 80 35.26 -12.59 0.05
N PHE A 81 35.08 -13.45 -0.95
CA PHE A 81 34.45 -13.09 -2.21
C PHE A 81 32.93 -12.90 -2.07
N ASP A 82 32.27 -13.66 -1.20
CA ASP A 82 30.84 -13.47 -0.91
C ASP A 82 30.61 -12.08 -0.28
N VAL A 83 31.42 -11.70 0.71
CA VAL A 83 31.38 -10.35 1.30
C VAL A 83 31.68 -9.28 0.24
N LEU A 84 32.71 -9.48 -0.59
CA LEU A 84 33.04 -8.56 -1.68
C LEU A 84 31.87 -8.37 -2.63
N HIS A 85 31.26 -9.45 -3.13
CA HIS A 85 30.13 -9.38 -4.05
C HIS A 85 28.92 -8.71 -3.39
N PHE A 86 28.65 -8.97 -2.11
CA PHE A 86 27.59 -8.32 -1.36
C PHE A 86 27.81 -6.80 -1.29
N ILE A 87 28.97 -6.34 -0.91
CA ILE A 87 29.28 -4.91 -0.81
C ILE A 87 29.21 -4.26 -2.21
N VAL A 88 29.79 -4.89 -3.22
CA VAL A 88 29.75 -4.42 -4.63
C VAL A 88 28.27 -4.27 -5.06
N GLY A 89 27.43 -5.29 -4.84
CA GLY A 89 26.01 -5.25 -5.18
C GLY A 89 25.27 -4.10 -4.50
N LYS A 90 25.48 -3.88 -3.19
CA LYS A 90 24.87 -2.75 -2.47
C LYS A 90 25.31 -1.39 -3.01
N ARG A 91 26.58 -1.23 -3.37
CA ARG A 91 27.08 0.01 -3.94
C ARG A 91 26.54 0.28 -5.35
N LEU A 92 26.49 -0.75 -6.21
CA LEU A 92 25.93 -0.63 -7.56
C LEU A 92 24.41 -0.34 -7.50
N ALA A 93 23.68 -0.97 -6.57
CA ALA A 93 22.27 -0.66 -6.32
C ALA A 93 22.07 0.80 -5.94
N ALA A 94 22.96 1.34 -5.10
CA ALA A 94 22.95 2.75 -4.67
C ALA A 94 23.50 3.73 -5.74
N GLY A 95 23.78 3.29 -6.98
CA GLY A 95 24.30 4.13 -8.05
C GLY A 95 25.70 4.66 -7.80
N ARG A 96 26.56 3.90 -7.11
CA ARG A 96 27.93 4.29 -6.75
C ARG A 96 28.93 3.59 -7.65
N LEU A 97 29.88 4.35 -8.23
CA LEU A 97 31.05 3.78 -8.86
C LEU A 97 31.78 2.86 -7.89
N THR A 98 32.17 1.68 -8.37
CA THR A 98 32.79 0.66 -7.53
C THR A 98 33.96 0.04 -8.25
N VAL A 99 35.08 -0.09 -7.56
CA VAL A 99 36.35 -0.66 -8.08
C VAL A 99 36.61 -1.95 -7.32
N VAL A 100 36.81 -3.04 -8.05
CA VAL A 100 37.22 -4.32 -7.45
C VAL A 100 38.72 -4.50 -7.59
N ASP A 101 39.40 -4.49 -6.45
CA ASP A 101 40.82 -4.76 -6.34
C ASP A 101 41.07 -6.22 -5.93
N ALA A 102 41.22 -7.06 -6.94
CA ALA A 102 41.60 -8.47 -6.81
C ALA A 102 42.49 -8.86 -8.03
N THR A 103 43.02 -10.05 -8.04
CA THR A 103 43.84 -10.49 -9.20
C THR A 103 43.02 -10.58 -10.48
N ASN A 104 41.80 -11.09 -10.38
CA ASN A 104 40.78 -11.21 -11.44
C ASN A 104 41.34 -11.80 -12.76
N VAL A 105 42.38 -12.63 -12.69
CA VAL A 105 43.04 -13.21 -13.90
C VAL A 105 42.21 -14.37 -14.48
N GLN A 106 41.35 -14.99 -13.67
CA GLN A 106 40.50 -16.10 -14.07
C GLN A 106 39.15 -15.58 -14.61
N SER A 107 38.68 -16.19 -15.71
CA SER A 107 37.41 -15.78 -16.34
C SER A 107 36.16 -16.00 -15.45
N GLU A 108 36.19 -17.06 -14.63
CA GLU A 108 35.14 -17.43 -13.73
C GLU A 108 34.86 -16.33 -12.70
N ALA A 109 35.91 -15.77 -12.08
CA ALA A 109 35.77 -14.66 -11.12
C ALA A 109 35.21 -13.40 -11.80
N ARG A 110 35.68 -13.09 -13.02
CA ARG A 110 35.19 -11.93 -13.80
C ARG A 110 33.76 -12.12 -14.25
N THR A 111 33.33 -13.33 -14.61
CA THR A 111 31.95 -13.64 -15.03
C THR A 111 30.96 -13.28 -13.93
N GLN A 112 31.27 -13.55 -12.65
CA GLN A 112 30.41 -13.20 -11.55
C GLN A 112 30.27 -11.67 -11.39
N LEU A 113 31.36 -10.92 -11.52
CA LEU A 113 31.36 -9.46 -11.45
C LEU A 113 30.61 -8.82 -12.63
N VAL A 114 30.80 -9.35 -13.84
CA VAL A 114 30.04 -8.90 -15.02
C VAL A 114 28.56 -9.20 -14.89
N ARG A 115 28.19 -10.35 -14.32
CA ARG A 115 26.79 -10.69 -14.02
C ARG A 115 26.20 -9.68 -13.02
N LEU A 116 26.91 -9.42 -11.92
CA LEU A 116 26.50 -8.46 -10.91
C LEU A 116 26.32 -7.04 -11.49
N ALA A 117 27.23 -6.61 -12.36
CA ALA A 117 27.10 -5.33 -13.07
C ALA A 117 25.81 -5.30 -13.94
N ARG A 118 25.51 -6.39 -14.65
CA ARG A 118 24.30 -6.51 -15.49
C ARG A 118 23.03 -6.54 -14.66
N GLU A 119 23.02 -7.21 -13.51
CA GLU A 119 21.87 -7.25 -12.59
C GLU A 119 21.48 -5.84 -12.11
N HIS A 120 22.47 -4.96 -11.97
CA HIS A 120 22.29 -3.58 -11.57
C HIS A 120 22.28 -2.56 -12.70
N ASP A 121 22.25 -2.98 -13.97
CA ASP A 121 22.25 -2.11 -15.15
C ASP A 121 23.44 -1.12 -15.18
N VAL A 122 24.60 -1.58 -14.75
CA VAL A 122 25.86 -0.82 -14.67
C VAL A 122 26.87 -1.35 -15.68
N LEU A 123 27.66 -0.45 -16.28
CA LEU A 123 28.67 -0.82 -17.24
C LEU A 123 29.92 -1.42 -16.56
N PRO A 124 30.33 -2.65 -16.88
CA PRO A 124 31.60 -3.20 -16.42
C PRO A 124 32.75 -2.67 -17.28
N VAL A 125 33.78 -2.17 -16.62
CA VAL A 125 35.05 -1.63 -17.22
C VAL A 125 36.20 -2.47 -16.70
N ALA A 126 37.07 -2.94 -17.59
CA ALA A 126 38.30 -3.64 -17.21
C ALA A 126 39.50 -2.69 -17.33
N ILE A 127 40.31 -2.64 -16.29
CA ILE A 127 41.65 -2.01 -16.32
C ILE A 127 42.69 -3.10 -16.06
N VAL A 128 43.42 -3.44 -17.11
CA VAL A 128 44.42 -4.51 -17.09
C VAL A 128 45.80 -3.93 -16.85
N LEU A 129 46.46 -4.37 -15.77
CA LEU A 129 47.86 -4.04 -15.48
C LEU A 129 48.75 -5.24 -15.88
N ASP A 130 49.24 -5.22 -17.12
CA ASP A 130 50.08 -6.26 -17.70
C ASP A 130 51.57 -5.91 -17.44
N VAL A 131 51.98 -6.05 -16.20
CA VAL A 131 53.34 -5.74 -15.73
C VAL A 131 54.23 -7.00 -15.83
N PRO A 132 55.49 -6.94 -16.30
CA PRO A 132 56.37 -8.09 -16.45
C PRO A 132 56.55 -8.91 -15.17
N GLU A 133 56.67 -10.26 -15.32
CA GLU A 133 56.84 -11.21 -14.22
C GLU A 133 57.92 -10.83 -13.24
N GLN A 134 59.08 -10.40 -13.78
CA GLN A 134 60.25 -10.06 -12.98
C GLN A 134 59.92 -8.92 -12.01
N VAL A 135 59.30 -7.84 -12.49
CA VAL A 135 58.87 -6.68 -11.69
C VAL A 135 57.87 -7.08 -10.63
N CYS A 136 56.88 -7.94 -10.98
CA CYS A 136 55.92 -8.46 -10.04
C CYS A 136 56.60 -9.29 -8.92
N ALA A 137 57.62 -10.12 -9.27
CA ALA A 137 58.35 -10.94 -8.32
C ALA A 137 59.23 -10.10 -7.38
N GLU A 138 59.94 -9.12 -7.90
CA GLU A 138 60.76 -8.19 -7.10
C GLU A 138 59.90 -7.44 -6.08
N ARG A 139 58.76 -6.92 -6.49
CA ARG A 139 57.83 -6.22 -5.59
C ARG A 139 57.22 -7.12 -4.50
N ASN A 140 56.88 -8.36 -4.83
CA ASN A 140 56.39 -9.31 -3.81
C ASN A 140 57.51 -9.70 -2.82
N ALA A 141 58.74 -9.79 -3.23
CA ALA A 141 59.91 -10.09 -2.38
C ALA A 141 60.19 -8.99 -1.35
N THR A 142 59.88 -7.73 -1.66
CA THR A 142 60.07 -6.57 -0.77
C THR A 142 58.93 -6.34 0.19
N ARG A 143 57.79 -7.00 -0.01
CA ARG A 143 56.64 -6.89 0.87
C ARG A 143 56.72 -7.88 2.03
N ALA A 144 56.72 -7.37 3.27
CA ALA A 144 56.84 -8.21 4.46
C ALA A 144 55.73 -9.26 4.59
N ASP A 145 54.49 -8.90 4.16
CA ASP A 145 53.32 -9.75 4.19
C ASP A 145 53.29 -10.85 3.12
N ARG A 146 54.16 -10.77 2.07
CA ARG A 146 54.14 -11.67 0.91
C ARG A 146 55.52 -12.15 0.45
N ALA A 147 56.56 -11.93 1.25
CA ALA A 147 57.94 -12.36 0.96
C ALA A 147 58.09 -13.86 0.66
N GLY A 148 57.22 -14.71 1.20
CA GLY A 148 57.22 -16.15 0.95
C GLY A 148 56.41 -16.63 -0.25
N LEU A 149 55.82 -15.74 -1.06
CA LEU A 149 54.96 -16.18 -2.18
C LEU A 149 55.79 -16.87 -3.28
N PRO A 150 55.51 -18.12 -3.63
CA PRO A 150 56.30 -18.84 -4.63
C PRO A 150 56.15 -18.19 -6.02
N ARG A 151 57.28 -17.95 -6.73
CA ARG A 151 57.34 -17.37 -8.08
C ARG A 151 56.43 -18.08 -9.08
N ARG A 152 56.22 -19.41 -8.91
CA ARG A 152 55.26 -20.18 -9.75
C ARG A 152 53.83 -19.67 -9.71
N VAL A 153 53.38 -18.99 -8.63
CA VAL A 153 52.02 -18.38 -8.52
C VAL A 153 51.93 -17.18 -9.48
N ILE A 154 52.95 -16.32 -9.49
CA ILE A 154 53.02 -15.15 -10.40
C ILE A 154 53.01 -15.62 -11.86
N GLN A 155 53.81 -16.66 -12.15
CA GLN A 155 53.89 -17.25 -13.51
C GLN A 155 52.54 -17.84 -13.94
N ARG A 156 51.81 -18.45 -13.04
CA ARG A 156 50.46 -18.93 -13.33
C ARG A 156 49.51 -17.75 -13.65
N HIS A 157 49.48 -16.72 -12.81
CA HIS A 157 48.67 -15.52 -13.05
C HIS A 157 48.98 -14.85 -14.39
N GLN A 158 50.28 -14.73 -14.76
CA GLN A 158 50.67 -14.19 -16.04
C GLN A 158 50.19 -15.02 -17.23
N ARG A 159 50.26 -16.35 -17.13
CA ARG A 159 49.74 -17.25 -18.18
C ARG A 159 48.24 -17.15 -18.33
N GLU A 160 47.49 -17.13 -17.22
CA GLU A 160 46.06 -16.98 -17.21
C GLU A 160 45.62 -15.62 -17.75
N LEU A 161 46.30 -14.53 -17.38
CA LEU A 161 46.06 -13.20 -17.91
C LEU A 161 46.21 -13.16 -19.42
N ARG A 162 47.38 -13.61 -19.97
CA ARG A 162 47.65 -13.61 -21.43
C ARG A 162 46.65 -14.42 -22.22
N ARG A 163 46.14 -15.54 -21.67
CA ARG A 163 45.11 -16.37 -22.31
C ARG A 163 43.75 -15.65 -22.37
N SER A 164 43.40 -14.87 -21.39
CA SER A 164 42.07 -14.24 -21.25
C SER A 164 41.98 -12.86 -21.89
N LEU A 165 43.06 -12.13 -22.11
CA LEU A 165 43.06 -10.75 -22.64
C LEU A 165 42.21 -10.57 -23.91
N ARG A 166 42.27 -11.55 -24.84
CA ARG A 166 41.53 -11.49 -26.13
C ARG A 166 40.02 -11.70 -25.99
N HIS A 167 39.54 -12.06 -24.81
CA HIS A 167 38.14 -12.48 -24.59
C HIS A 167 37.39 -11.52 -23.66
N LEU A 168 38.01 -10.49 -23.06
CA LEU A 168 37.38 -9.60 -22.09
C LEU A 168 36.13 -8.92 -22.64
N GLU A 169 36.12 -8.44 -23.87
CA GLU A 169 34.95 -7.86 -24.51
C GLU A 169 33.84 -8.90 -24.70
N ARG A 170 34.18 -10.15 -25.05
CA ARG A 170 33.23 -11.26 -25.17
C ARG A 170 32.68 -11.71 -23.82
N GLU A 171 33.46 -11.59 -22.76
CA GLU A 171 32.99 -11.81 -21.38
C GLU A 171 31.98 -10.76 -20.97
N GLY A 172 31.93 -9.61 -21.62
CA GLY A 172 30.90 -8.57 -21.44
C GLY A 172 31.42 -7.25 -20.93
N PHE A 173 32.72 -7.05 -20.82
CA PHE A 173 33.29 -5.73 -20.54
C PHE A 173 33.04 -4.77 -21.70
N ARG A 174 32.56 -3.57 -21.42
CA ARG A 174 32.19 -2.56 -22.41
C ARG A 174 33.34 -1.64 -22.79
N LYS A 175 34.27 -1.39 -21.84
CA LYS A 175 35.53 -0.69 -22.05
C LYS A 175 36.64 -1.57 -21.47
N VAL A 176 37.72 -1.73 -22.20
CA VAL A 176 38.91 -2.49 -21.78
C VAL A 176 40.13 -1.60 -21.95
N HIS A 177 40.71 -1.17 -20.85
CA HIS A 177 41.95 -0.42 -20.81
C HIS A 177 43.12 -1.36 -20.53
N HIS A 178 44.00 -1.57 -21.46
CA HIS A 178 45.17 -2.44 -21.34
C HIS A 178 46.44 -1.59 -21.16
N LEU A 179 47.05 -1.63 -19.97
CA LEU A 179 48.27 -0.94 -19.58
C LEU A 179 49.46 -1.93 -19.65
N ARG A 180 50.35 -1.73 -20.63
CA ARG A 180 51.47 -2.61 -20.88
C ARG A 180 52.72 -2.10 -20.16
N GLY A 181 53.15 -2.88 -19.20
CA GLY A 181 54.31 -2.53 -18.40
C GLY A 181 54.07 -1.45 -17.36
N GLN A 182 55.15 -1.10 -16.64
CA GLN A 182 55.11 -0.15 -15.55
C GLN A 182 54.94 1.30 -16.03
N ALA A 183 55.61 1.67 -17.11
CA ALA A 183 55.62 3.04 -17.60
C ALA A 183 54.24 3.51 -18.04
N GLU A 184 53.47 2.66 -18.74
CA GLU A 184 52.06 2.99 -19.09
C GLU A 184 51.15 3.07 -17.86
N ALA A 185 51.37 2.18 -16.87
CA ALA A 185 50.60 2.21 -15.64
C ALA A 185 50.83 3.48 -14.79
N ASP A 186 52.06 3.96 -14.78
CA ASP A 186 52.47 5.18 -14.06
C ASP A 186 52.04 6.47 -14.81
N ALA A 187 51.99 6.46 -16.14
CA ALA A 187 51.56 7.56 -16.98
C ALA A 187 50.01 7.64 -17.16
N ALA A 188 49.29 6.62 -16.70
CA ALA A 188 47.84 6.56 -16.82
C ALA A 188 47.16 7.63 -15.95
N GLU A 189 46.12 8.24 -16.50
CA GLU A 189 45.20 9.16 -15.79
C GLU A 189 43.78 8.71 -16.01
N VAL A 190 43.05 8.49 -14.90
CA VAL A 190 41.63 8.14 -14.96
C VAL A 190 40.80 9.40 -15.00
N VAL A 191 40.05 9.58 -16.08
CA VAL A 191 39.10 10.68 -16.26
C VAL A 191 37.68 10.17 -16.12
N ARG A 192 36.88 10.84 -15.27
CA ARG A 192 35.47 10.49 -15.09
C ARG A 192 34.66 11.03 -16.26
N GLU A 193 33.99 10.13 -16.97
CA GLU A 193 33.11 10.48 -18.07
C GLU A 193 31.67 10.58 -17.56
N ARG A 194 31.05 11.75 -17.75
CA ARG A 194 29.63 11.90 -17.47
C ARG A 194 28.83 11.14 -18.53
N ARG A 195 27.72 10.54 -18.10
CA ARG A 195 26.82 9.86 -19.03
C ARG A 195 26.00 10.87 -19.83
N PHE A 196 25.70 10.58 -21.08
CA PHE A 196 24.95 11.45 -21.98
C PHE A 196 23.55 11.79 -21.49
N ASN A 197 22.95 10.96 -20.62
CA ASN A 197 21.66 11.18 -20.03
C ASN A 197 21.70 11.86 -18.66
N ASP A 198 22.88 12.15 -18.11
CA ASP A 198 23.05 12.84 -16.83
C ASP A 198 23.29 14.34 -17.06
N LEU A 199 22.16 15.07 -17.13
CA LEU A 199 22.15 16.51 -17.31
C LEU A 199 21.67 17.25 -16.05
N ARG A 200 21.99 16.73 -14.86
CA ARG A 200 21.62 17.33 -13.55
C ARG A 200 22.08 18.77 -13.38
N HIS A 201 23.09 19.21 -14.10
CA HIS A 201 23.57 20.58 -14.09
C HIS A 201 22.64 21.57 -14.79
N LEU A 202 21.73 21.09 -15.62
CA LEU A 202 20.66 21.89 -16.22
C LEU A 202 19.49 21.94 -15.23
N THR A 203 19.25 23.11 -14.67
CA THR A 203 18.23 23.33 -13.65
C THR A 203 16.94 23.96 -14.19
N GLY A 204 16.90 24.20 -15.50
CA GLY A 204 15.74 24.80 -16.17
C GLY A 204 15.76 26.35 -16.15
N PRO A 205 14.61 27.00 -16.36
CA PRO A 205 13.27 26.42 -16.46
C PRO A 205 13.03 25.61 -17.74
N PHE A 206 12.16 24.59 -17.66
CA PHE A 206 11.84 23.70 -18.77
C PHE A 206 10.36 23.76 -19.13
N ASP A 207 10.03 23.52 -20.42
CA ASP A 207 8.69 23.24 -20.91
C ASP A 207 8.70 21.83 -21.54
N ILE A 208 8.07 20.86 -20.86
CA ILE A 208 8.12 19.45 -21.25
C ILE A 208 6.88 19.15 -22.07
N ILE A 209 7.03 18.73 -23.32
CA ILE A 209 5.96 18.60 -24.31
C ILE A 209 5.69 17.11 -24.55
N GLY A 210 4.39 16.72 -24.46
CA GLY A 210 3.89 15.37 -24.70
C GLY A 210 3.98 14.90 -26.15
N ASP A 211 3.38 13.75 -26.43
CA ASP A 211 3.42 13.07 -27.73
C ASP A 211 2.81 13.94 -28.85
N ILE A 212 3.51 14.03 -29.99
CA ILE A 212 3.20 14.97 -31.08
C ILE A 212 2.59 14.26 -32.28
N HIS A 213 3.12 13.12 -32.67
CA HIS A 213 2.63 12.31 -33.76
C HIS A 213 2.34 13.09 -35.07
N GLY A 214 3.29 13.88 -35.54
CA GLY A 214 3.14 14.61 -36.78
C GLY A 214 2.11 15.75 -36.75
N CYS A 215 1.54 16.13 -35.62
CA CYS A 215 0.59 17.23 -35.44
C CYS A 215 1.35 18.57 -35.34
N ARG A 216 1.91 19.02 -36.48
CA ARG A 216 2.79 20.19 -36.53
C ARG A 216 2.05 21.49 -36.19
N SER A 217 0.83 21.69 -36.66
CA SER A 217 0.04 22.90 -36.41
C SER A 217 -0.23 23.11 -34.92
N GLU A 218 -0.61 22.02 -34.25
CA GLU A 218 -0.84 22.02 -32.81
C GLU A 218 0.45 22.25 -32.01
N LEU A 219 1.59 21.68 -32.48
CA LEU A 219 2.90 21.94 -31.88
C LEU A 219 3.32 23.41 -32.01
N GLU A 220 3.19 24.01 -33.20
CA GLU A 220 3.48 25.46 -33.41
C GLU A 220 2.54 26.34 -32.54
N SER A 221 1.27 25.97 -32.43
CA SER A 221 0.30 26.66 -31.57
C SER A 221 0.66 26.54 -30.08
N LEU A 222 1.04 25.36 -29.63
CA LEU A 222 1.46 25.12 -28.22
C LEU A 222 2.75 25.89 -27.89
N LEU A 223 3.77 25.83 -28.77
CA LEU A 223 5.00 26.58 -28.60
C LEU A 223 4.74 28.09 -28.53
N GLY A 224 3.86 28.61 -29.40
CA GLY A 224 3.43 30.02 -29.35
C GLY A 224 2.75 30.37 -28.03
N ARG A 225 1.87 29.51 -27.51
CA ARG A 225 1.20 29.71 -26.24
C ARG A 225 2.16 29.64 -25.05
N LEU A 226 3.22 28.82 -25.13
CA LEU A 226 4.30 28.75 -24.16
C LEU A 226 5.24 29.96 -24.22
N GLY A 227 5.21 30.77 -25.32
CA GLY A 227 6.01 31.97 -25.48
C GLY A 227 7.23 31.79 -26.39
N TYR A 228 7.37 30.64 -27.07
CA TYR A 228 8.44 30.44 -28.05
C TYR A 228 8.18 31.22 -29.33
N VAL A 229 9.23 31.80 -29.90
CA VAL A 229 9.20 32.52 -31.15
C VAL A 229 9.76 31.65 -32.26
N PRO A 230 8.96 31.24 -33.28
CA PRO A 230 9.45 30.34 -34.32
C PRO A 230 10.34 31.09 -35.31
N VAL A 231 11.42 30.41 -35.71
CA VAL A 231 12.27 30.83 -36.82
C VAL A 231 11.85 30.07 -38.07
N ARG A 232 11.65 30.81 -39.19
CA ARG A 232 11.19 30.19 -40.43
C ARG A 232 12.25 30.31 -41.52
N ASP A 233 12.33 29.29 -42.38
CA ASP A 233 13.19 29.28 -43.56
C ASP A 233 12.62 30.12 -44.70
N GLY A 234 13.36 30.20 -45.82
CA GLY A 234 12.93 30.95 -47.03
C GLY A 234 11.65 30.42 -47.68
N LEU A 235 11.15 29.26 -47.31
CA LEU A 235 9.89 28.65 -47.73
C LEU A 235 8.75 28.85 -46.69
N GLY A 236 9.02 29.60 -45.62
CA GLY A 236 8.07 29.83 -44.53
C GLY A 236 7.86 28.67 -43.56
N ARG A 237 8.68 27.58 -43.64
CA ARG A 237 8.59 26.43 -42.76
C ARG A 237 9.28 26.75 -41.44
N ALA A 238 8.68 26.37 -40.31
CA ALA A 238 9.32 26.46 -38.99
C ALA A 238 10.52 25.50 -38.91
N VAL A 239 11.71 26.04 -38.63
CA VAL A 239 12.97 25.29 -38.58
C VAL A 239 13.65 25.37 -37.23
N ASP A 240 13.21 26.26 -36.34
CA ASP A 240 13.66 26.43 -34.96
C ASP A 240 12.60 27.24 -34.20
N ALA A 241 12.64 27.20 -32.87
CA ALA A 241 11.87 28.08 -32.00
C ALA A 241 12.64 28.29 -30.67
N ALA A 242 12.74 29.57 -30.27
CA ALA A 242 13.47 29.95 -29.05
C ALA A 242 12.55 30.71 -28.11
N HIS A 243 12.69 30.46 -26.80
CA HIS A 243 11.99 31.21 -25.78
C HIS A 243 12.80 32.46 -25.41
N PRO A 244 12.20 33.70 -25.44
CA PRO A 244 12.94 34.92 -25.13
C PRO A 244 13.58 34.97 -23.76
N GLU A 245 12.99 34.28 -22.76
CA GLU A 245 13.49 34.19 -21.39
C GLU A 245 14.43 32.98 -21.19
N GLY A 246 14.81 32.29 -22.25
CA GLY A 246 15.79 31.18 -22.17
C GLY A 246 15.23 29.87 -21.58
N ARG A 247 13.90 29.66 -21.58
CA ARG A 247 13.32 28.36 -21.23
C ARG A 247 13.72 27.32 -22.29
N THR A 248 13.96 26.10 -21.87
CA THR A 248 14.35 24.99 -22.74
C THR A 248 13.17 24.02 -22.92
N ALA A 249 12.79 23.73 -24.15
CA ALA A 249 11.79 22.70 -24.43
C ALA A 249 12.38 21.30 -24.23
N VAL A 250 11.55 20.34 -23.77
CA VAL A 250 11.95 18.94 -23.65
C VAL A 250 10.85 18.06 -24.24
N PHE A 251 11.12 17.39 -25.34
CA PHE A 251 10.18 16.52 -26.04
C PHE A 251 10.24 15.10 -25.48
N VAL A 252 9.08 14.52 -25.13
CA VAL A 252 8.98 13.18 -24.55
C VAL A 252 9.03 12.05 -25.60
N GLY A 253 9.15 12.39 -26.90
CA GLY A 253 9.17 11.44 -28.01
C GLY A 253 7.84 11.33 -28.75
N ASP A 254 7.70 10.27 -29.54
CA ASP A 254 6.59 10.04 -30.48
C ASP A 254 6.28 11.29 -31.32
N LEU A 255 7.33 11.79 -31.99
CA LEU A 255 7.28 12.95 -32.88
C LEU A 255 6.59 12.61 -34.21
N VAL A 256 6.66 11.35 -34.65
CA VAL A 256 6.28 10.86 -35.98
C VAL A 256 5.10 9.91 -35.92
N ASP A 257 4.63 9.53 -37.10
CA ASP A 257 3.56 8.58 -37.36
C ASP A 257 2.14 9.15 -37.03
N ARG A 258 1.13 8.62 -37.70
CA ARG A 258 -0.30 8.91 -37.55
C ARG A 258 -0.76 10.29 -38.05
N GLY A 259 -0.01 11.33 -37.79
CA GLY A 259 -0.39 12.71 -38.07
C GLY A 259 0.00 13.18 -39.45
N PRO A 260 -0.42 14.43 -39.80
CA PRO A 260 -0.39 14.92 -41.19
C PRO A 260 0.99 15.34 -41.68
N ASP A 261 1.93 15.72 -40.79
CA ASP A 261 3.23 16.32 -41.18
C ASP A 261 4.40 15.92 -40.26
N SER A 262 4.79 14.65 -40.34
CA SER A 262 5.98 14.14 -39.59
C SER A 262 7.29 14.84 -40.04
N PRO A 263 7.53 15.12 -41.34
CA PRO A 263 8.74 15.87 -41.75
C PRO A 263 8.80 17.29 -41.18
N GLY A 264 7.68 17.99 -41.12
CA GLY A 264 7.60 19.34 -40.55
C GLY A 264 7.90 19.36 -39.06
N VAL A 265 7.37 18.40 -38.31
CA VAL A 265 7.72 18.21 -36.87
C VAL A 265 9.20 17.90 -36.68
N LEU A 266 9.73 16.94 -37.46
CA LEU A 266 11.15 16.56 -37.38
C LEU A 266 12.05 17.77 -37.67
N ARG A 267 11.76 18.57 -38.72
CA ARG A 267 12.52 19.75 -39.09
C ARG A 267 12.61 20.76 -37.93
N LEU A 268 11.46 21.07 -37.35
CA LEU A 268 11.36 22.00 -36.22
C LEU A 268 12.11 21.47 -34.97
N VAL A 269 11.83 20.24 -34.54
CA VAL A 269 12.46 19.67 -33.36
C VAL A 269 13.96 19.47 -33.53
N MET A 270 14.41 18.98 -34.68
CA MET A 270 15.85 18.84 -35.01
C MET A 270 16.55 20.19 -34.97
N GLY A 271 15.94 21.25 -35.51
CA GLY A 271 16.48 22.60 -35.45
C GLY A 271 16.59 23.11 -34.02
N MET A 272 15.51 23.01 -33.24
CA MET A 272 15.52 23.41 -31.83
C MET A 272 16.60 22.67 -31.02
N VAL A 273 16.75 21.35 -31.22
CA VAL A 273 17.79 20.54 -30.52
C VAL A 273 19.19 20.93 -31.00
N GLY A 274 19.37 21.12 -32.31
CA GLY A 274 20.64 21.54 -32.90
C GLY A 274 21.09 22.93 -32.46
N ALA A 275 20.15 23.85 -32.23
CA ALA A 275 20.40 25.19 -31.71
C ALA A 275 20.59 25.23 -30.18
N GLY A 276 20.30 24.14 -29.48
CA GLY A 276 20.38 24.08 -28.01
C GLY A 276 19.14 24.67 -27.30
N HIS A 277 18.05 24.92 -28.04
CA HIS A 277 16.78 25.41 -27.49
C HIS A 277 15.90 24.30 -26.97
N ALA A 278 16.20 23.03 -27.30
CA ALA A 278 15.45 21.89 -26.84
C ALA A 278 16.31 20.65 -26.54
N LEU A 279 15.71 19.74 -25.76
CA LEU A 279 16.14 18.35 -25.57
C LEU A 279 15.05 17.42 -26.13
N CYS A 280 15.42 16.22 -26.56
CA CYS A 280 14.45 15.24 -27.05
C CYS A 280 14.86 13.83 -26.62
N VAL A 281 13.91 13.05 -26.10
CA VAL A 281 14.05 11.60 -25.93
C VAL A 281 13.32 10.88 -27.04
N PRO A 282 13.73 9.67 -27.47
CA PRO A 282 13.02 8.94 -28.51
C PRO A 282 11.79 8.25 -27.93
N GLY A 283 10.69 8.23 -28.67
CA GLY A 283 9.60 7.31 -28.48
C GLY A 283 9.81 5.97 -29.19
N ASN A 284 8.85 5.09 -29.06
CA ASN A 284 8.86 3.81 -29.76
C ASN A 284 8.67 3.99 -31.29
N HIS A 285 7.99 5.06 -31.72
CA HIS A 285 7.82 5.42 -33.13
C HIS A 285 9.15 5.85 -33.76
N GLU A 286 9.93 6.72 -33.15
CA GLU A 286 11.28 7.08 -33.58
C GLU A 286 12.20 5.88 -33.65
N ASN A 287 12.15 4.96 -32.66
CA ASN A 287 12.96 3.76 -32.65
C ASN A 287 12.61 2.84 -33.84
N LYS A 288 11.33 2.77 -34.21
CA LYS A 288 10.84 1.98 -35.35
C LYS A 288 11.28 2.58 -36.69
N LEU A 289 11.10 3.93 -36.87
CA LEU A 289 11.53 4.68 -38.03
C LEU A 289 13.06 4.59 -38.21
N GLY A 290 13.85 4.82 -37.16
CA GLY A 290 15.30 4.73 -37.21
C GLY A 290 15.82 3.32 -37.59
N ARG A 291 15.10 2.26 -37.25
CA ARG A 291 15.41 0.89 -37.72
C ARG A 291 15.10 0.72 -39.23
N TYR A 292 13.99 1.31 -39.70
CA TYR A 292 13.64 1.31 -41.12
C TYR A 292 14.71 2.05 -41.95
N LEU A 293 15.09 3.26 -41.56
CA LEU A 293 16.10 4.06 -42.24
C LEU A 293 17.48 3.36 -42.32
N LYS A 294 17.77 2.44 -41.39
CA LYS A 294 18.94 1.55 -41.43
C LYS A 294 18.77 0.30 -42.30
N GLY A 295 17.70 0.20 -43.08
CA GLY A 295 17.41 -0.94 -43.94
C GLY A 295 17.01 -2.22 -43.21
N ARG A 296 16.58 -2.15 -41.94
CA ARG A 296 16.07 -3.30 -41.19
C ARG A 296 14.61 -3.55 -41.56
N LYS A 297 14.19 -4.81 -41.63
CA LYS A 297 12.77 -5.17 -41.82
C LYS A 297 11.98 -4.77 -40.57
N VAL A 298 10.98 -3.91 -40.74
CA VAL A 298 10.02 -3.49 -39.74
C VAL A 298 8.59 -3.58 -40.30
N GLN A 299 7.61 -3.81 -39.44
CA GLN A 299 6.21 -3.78 -39.86
C GLN A 299 5.73 -2.34 -40.07
N HIS A 300 5.11 -2.02 -41.18
CA HIS A 300 4.59 -0.69 -41.49
C HIS A 300 3.17 -0.51 -40.91
N THR A 301 3.06 -0.55 -39.56
CA THR A 301 1.80 -0.41 -38.83
C THR A 301 1.85 0.81 -37.93
N HIS A 302 0.71 1.26 -37.43
CA HIS A 302 0.57 2.36 -36.49
C HIS A 302 1.08 3.73 -37.01
N GLY A 303 0.82 4.03 -38.31
CA GLY A 303 1.17 5.30 -38.90
C GLY A 303 2.56 5.38 -39.55
N LEU A 304 3.39 4.31 -39.48
CA LEU A 304 4.74 4.32 -40.08
C LEU A 304 4.70 4.37 -41.62
N ALA A 305 3.70 3.73 -42.26
CA ALA A 305 3.59 3.75 -43.73
C ALA A 305 3.40 5.21 -44.24
N GLU A 306 2.57 5.96 -43.59
CA GLU A 306 2.27 7.36 -43.90
C GLU A 306 3.51 8.25 -43.70
N THR A 307 4.25 8.04 -42.57
CA THR A 307 5.52 8.75 -42.34
C THR A 307 6.56 8.45 -43.41
N ILE A 308 6.70 7.20 -43.84
CA ILE A 308 7.61 6.83 -44.93
C ILE A 308 7.23 7.54 -46.22
N GLU A 309 5.94 7.55 -46.61
CA GLU A 309 5.45 8.25 -47.78
C GLU A 309 5.70 9.76 -47.72
N GLN A 310 5.55 10.36 -46.55
CA GLN A 310 5.87 11.77 -46.31
C GLN A 310 7.36 12.05 -46.48
N LEU A 311 8.25 11.20 -45.89
CA LEU A 311 9.70 11.35 -45.99
C LEU A 311 10.24 11.05 -47.39
N GLU A 312 9.60 10.20 -48.18
CA GLU A 312 9.98 9.96 -49.58
C GLU A 312 9.83 11.21 -50.45
N LYS A 313 9.00 12.17 -50.10
CA LYS A 313 8.83 13.46 -50.76
C LYS A 313 9.93 14.46 -50.40
N GLU A 314 10.69 14.21 -49.37
CA GLU A 314 11.85 14.98 -48.93
C GLU A 314 13.15 14.53 -49.61
N ASP A 315 14.16 15.41 -49.66
CA ASP A 315 15.46 15.07 -50.27
C ASP A 315 16.24 14.03 -49.41
N ALA A 316 17.25 13.43 -50.05
CA ALA A 316 18.04 12.38 -49.41
C ALA A 316 18.87 12.92 -48.22
N ALA A 317 19.36 14.17 -48.30
CA ALA A 317 20.14 14.78 -47.25
C ALA A 317 19.30 14.93 -45.95
N PHE A 318 18.09 15.42 -46.06
CA PHE A 318 17.17 15.52 -44.93
C PHE A 318 16.87 14.14 -44.31
N ARG A 319 16.67 13.09 -45.15
CA ARG A 319 16.45 11.73 -44.64
C ARG A 319 17.65 11.19 -43.88
N ASP A 320 18.88 11.47 -44.37
CA ASP A 320 20.10 11.09 -43.68
C ASP A 320 20.28 11.85 -42.35
N GLU A 321 20.00 13.16 -42.34
CA GLU A 321 19.96 13.96 -41.09
C GLU A 321 18.98 13.44 -40.08
N VAL A 322 17.73 13.10 -40.49
CA VAL A 322 16.72 12.45 -39.65
C VAL A 322 17.29 11.13 -39.09
N GLY A 323 17.88 10.30 -39.96
CA GLY A 323 18.49 9.03 -39.53
C GLY A 323 19.59 9.22 -38.48
N ALA A 324 20.44 10.22 -38.64
CA ALA A 324 21.51 10.57 -37.70
C ALA A 324 20.93 11.09 -36.37
N PHE A 325 19.97 12.01 -36.44
CA PHE A 325 19.28 12.56 -35.26
C PHE A 325 18.65 11.47 -34.41
N LEU A 326 17.79 10.62 -35.00
CA LEU A 326 17.10 9.55 -34.28
C LEU A 326 18.07 8.56 -33.63
N HIS A 327 19.26 8.35 -34.25
CA HIS A 327 20.27 7.48 -33.72
C HIS A 327 21.00 8.08 -32.50
N GLY A 328 21.13 9.39 -32.44
CA GLY A 328 21.77 10.12 -31.36
C GLY A 328 20.92 10.28 -30.09
N LEU A 329 19.61 10.02 -30.15
CA LEU A 329 18.70 10.22 -29.03
C LEU A 329 18.95 9.23 -27.88
N VAL A 330 19.02 9.74 -26.66
CA VAL A 330 19.19 8.97 -25.43
C VAL A 330 17.85 8.61 -24.81
N SER A 331 17.75 7.49 -24.11
CA SER A 331 16.49 6.93 -23.65
C SER A 331 15.77 7.78 -22.60
N HIS A 332 16.47 8.61 -21.86
CA HIS A 332 15.93 9.50 -20.84
C HIS A 332 16.96 10.51 -20.40
N TYR A 333 16.50 11.61 -19.82
CA TYR A 333 17.34 12.62 -19.16
C TYR A 333 17.06 12.68 -17.66
N VAL A 334 18.11 12.91 -16.88
CA VAL A 334 18.05 13.28 -15.47
C VAL A 334 18.48 14.73 -15.36
N LEU A 335 17.56 15.60 -14.93
CA LEU A 335 17.67 17.06 -14.93
C LEU A 335 17.49 17.62 -13.51
N ASP A 336 17.64 18.93 -13.35
CA ASP A 336 17.32 19.69 -12.13
C ASP A 336 17.93 19.07 -10.86
N GLY A 337 19.25 19.01 -10.79
CA GLY A 337 19.93 18.41 -9.62
C GLY A 337 19.58 16.94 -9.37
N GLY A 338 18.80 16.30 -10.23
CA GLY A 338 18.23 14.98 -10.06
C GLY A 338 16.77 15.00 -9.60
N GLY A 339 16.15 16.17 -9.55
CA GLY A 339 14.74 16.37 -9.17
C GLY A 339 13.75 16.05 -10.30
N LEU A 340 14.23 15.99 -11.57
CA LEU A 340 13.39 15.75 -12.73
C LEU A 340 13.96 14.66 -13.62
N VAL A 341 13.13 13.74 -14.08
CA VAL A 341 13.44 12.71 -15.08
C VAL A 341 12.43 12.81 -16.22
N VAL A 342 12.92 12.87 -17.45
CA VAL A 342 12.08 12.87 -18.66
C VAL A 342 12.41 11.64 -19.49
N CYS A 343 11.39 10.88 -19.87
CA CYS A 343 11.48 9.65 -20.68
C CYS A 343 10.18 9.46 -21.46
N HIS A 344 10.12 8.51 -22.41
CA HIS A 344 8.92 8.35 -23.22
C HIS A 344 7.83 7.53 -22.53
N ALA A 345 8.09 6.27 -22.11
CA ALA A 345 7.05 5.39 -21.56
C ALA A 345 7.10 5.22 -20.04
N GLY A 346 7.86 6.10 -19.36
CA GLY A 346 8.06 6.03 -17.91
C GLY A 346 9.38 5.39 -17.49
N LEU A 347 9.76 5.57 -16.21
CA LEU A 347 11.01 5.01 -15.70
C LEU A 347 11.01 4.87 -14.16
N PRO A 348 11.01 3.65 -13.61
CA PRO A 348 11.17 3.42 -12.18
C PRO A 348 12.50 3.96 -11.63
N GLU A 349 12.52 4.39 -10.36
CA GLU A 349 13.67 5.04 -9.72
C GLU A 349 14.97 4.21 -9.86
N LYS A 350 14.89 2.88 -9.79
CA LYS A 350 16.02 1.97 -9.94
C LYS A 350 16.76 2.11 -11.27
N TYR A 351 16.12 2.68 -12.30
CA TYR A 351 16.68 2.86 -13.65
C TYR A 351 17.17 4.28 -13.94
N HIS A 352 16.89 5.25 -13.07
CA HIS A 352 17.30 6.64 -13.28
C HIS A 352 18.79 6.77 -13.51
N GLY A 353 19.15 7.40 -14.64
CA GLY A 353 20.54 7.59 -15.05
C GLY A 353 21.29 6.33 -15.44
N ARG A 354 20.69 5.16 -15.55
CA ARG A 354 21.33 3.93 -16.04
C ARG A 354 21.14 3.79 -17.56
N THR A 355 22.04 3.03 -18.23
CA THR A 355 22.11 3.02 -19.70
C THR A 355 22.15 1.61 -20.31
N SER A 356 21.54 0.62 -19.68
CA SER A 356 21.47 -0.74 -20.24
C SER A 356 20.39 -0.85 -21.34
N GLY A 357 20.48 -1.93 -22.12
CA GLY A 357 19.42 -2.27 -23.10
C GLY A 357 18.05 -2.48 -22.43
N ARG A 358 18.02 -3.03 -21.22
CA ARG A 358 16.79 -3.21 -20.44
C ARG A 358 16.19 -1.86 -20.05
N VAL A 359 17.00 -0.93 -19.54
CA VAL A 359 16.56 0.43 -19.20
C VAL A 359 16.04 1.16 -20.44
N ARG A 360 16.75 1.06 -21.58
CA ARG A 360 16.26 1.65 -22.83
C ARG A 360 14.93 1.04 -23.29
N SER A 361 14.78 -0.28 -23.17
CA SER A 361 13.53 -0.95 -23.53
C SER A 361 12.38 -0.47 -22.66
N PHE A 362 12.58 -0.39 -21.35
CA PHE A 362 11.57 0.13 -20.44
C PHE A 362 11.19 1.58 -20.74
N ALA A 363 12.18 2.45 -20.92
CA ALA A 363 11.95 3.87 -21.20
C ALA A 363 11.18 4.12 -22.52
N LEU A 364 11.25 3.19 -23.48
CA LEU A 364 10.58 3.30 -24.79
C LEU A 364 9.22 2.62 -24.87
N TYR A 365 9.00 1.56 -24.10
CA TYR A 365 7.83 0.68 -24.25
C TYR A 365 7.08 0.43 -22.95
N GLY A 366 7.63 0.84 -21.81
CA GLY A 366 7.17 0.42 -20.50
C GLY A 366 7.43 -1.07 -20.26
N ASP A 367 6.77 -1.65 -19.27
CA ASP A 367 6.73 -3.08 -19.02
C ASP A 367 5.33 -3.62 -19.33
N THR A 368 5.24 -4.86 -19.80
CA THR A 368 3.98 -5.50 -20.18
C THR A 368 3.82 -6.83 -19.49
N THR A 369 2.58 -7.20 -19.19
CA THR A 369 2.24 -8.50 -18.58
C THR A 369 2.45 -9.65 -19.55
N GLY A 370 2.58 -9.36 -20.84
CA GLY A 370 2.60 -10.36 -21.92
C GLY A 370 1.21 -10.73 -22.45
N GLU A 371 0.17 -10.16 -21.87
CA GLU A 371 -1.23 -10.30 -22.29
C GLU A 371 -1.62 -9.17 -23.26
N THR A 372 -2.72 -9.35 -23.98
CA THR A 372 -3.34 -8.33 -24.82
C THR A 372 -4.77 -8.09 -24.36
N ASP A 373 -5.19 -6.81 -24.37
CA ASP A 373 -6.56 -6.44 -24.04
C ASP A 373 -7.56 -6.80 -25.17
N GLU A 374 -8.82 -6.54 -24.94
CA GLU A 374 -9.91 -6.79 -25.91
C GLU A 374 -9.76 -6.03 -27.24
N PHE A 375 -8.92 -4.99 -27.27
CA PHE A 375 -8.60 -4.18 -28.44
C PHE A 375 -7.33 -4.68 -29.16
N GLY A 376 -6.70 -5.76 -28.66
CA GLY A 376 -5.45 -6.30 -29.17
C GLY A 376 -4.20 -5.49 -28.79
N LEU A 377 -4.30 -4.60 -27.79
CA LEU A 377 -3.18 -3.81 -27.29
C LEU A 377 -2.49 -4.53 -26.12
N PRO A 378 -1.16 -4.42 -25.95
CA PRO A 378 -0.45 -5.03 -24.84
C PRO A 378 -0.92 -4.46 -23.49
N VAL A 379 -1.27 -5.33 -22.55
CA VAL A 379 -1.55 -4.93 -21.16
C VAL A 379 -0.24 -4.52 -20.50
N ARG A 380 -0.21 -3.31 -19.91
CA ARG A 380 0.98 -2.70 -19.31
C ARG A 380 0.94 -2.80 -17.80
N TYR A 381 2.11 -2.97 -17.18
CA TYR A 381 2.23 -2.79 -15.74
C TYR A 381 2.05 -1.32 -15.36
N PRO A 382 1.21 -1.00 -14.37
CA PRO A 382 0.96 0.37 -13.92
C PRO A 382 2.11 0.87 -13.04
N TRP A 383 3.33 0.95 -13.58
CA TRP A 383 4.56 1.27 -12.86
C TRP A 383 4.49 2.61 -12.09
N ALA A 384 3.69 3.56 -12.59
CA ALA A 384 3.51 4.88 -11.97
C ALA A 384 2.81 4.78 -10.61
N GLU A 385 1.92 3.79 -10.42
CA GLU A 385 1.27 3.53 -9.13
C GLU A 385 2.27 3.06 -8.06
N ASP A 386 3.29 2.31 -8.48
CA ASP A 386 4.35 1.82 -7.60
C ASP A 386 5.52 2.80 -7.43
N TYR A 387 5.54 3.90 -8.19
CA TYR A 387 6.62 4.86 -8.13
C TYR A 387 6.65 5.57 -6.77
N ARG A 388 7.85 5.61 -6.13
CA ARG A 388 8.08 6.24 -4.83
C ARG A 388 9.39 7.05 -4.80
N GLY A 389 9.92 7.34 -5.99
CA GLY A 389 11.14 8.12 -6.12
C GLY A 389 10.96 9.59 -5.75
N ARG A 390 12.07 10.26 -5.43
CA ARG A 390 12.08 11.70 -5.12
C ARG A 390 11.99 12.57 -6.37
N ALA A 391 12.52 12.09 -7.51
CA ALA A 391 12.45 12.81 -8.77
C ALA A 391 11.03 12.80 -9.31
N ALA A 392 10.59 13.91 -9.87
CA ALA A 392 9.40 13.91 -10.72
C ALA A 392 9.72 13.17 -12.03
N VAL A 393 8.85 12.27 -12.48
CA VAL A 393 8.99 11.58 -13.77
C VAL A 393 7.92 12.06 -14.74
N VAL A 394 8.36 12.66 -15.84
CA VAL A 394 7.46 13.16 -16.90
C VAL A 394 7.60 12.26 -18.12
N TYR A 395 6.46 11.78 -18.65
CA TYR A 395 6.43 10.80 -19.72
C TYR A 395 5.19 10.95 -20.61
N GLY A 396 5.07 10.13 -21.65
CA GLY A 396 3.97 10.06 -22.60
C GLY A 396 3.54 8.64 -22.92
N HIS A 397 3.40 8.30 -24.21
CA HIS A 397 3.23 6.92 -24.74
C HIS A 397 1.85 6.28 -24.54
N THR A 398 1.18 6.52 -23.46
CA THR A 398 -0.13 5.94 -23.17
C THR A 398 -1.16 7.06 -23.11
N PRO A 399 -2.04 7.18 -24.12
CA PRO A 399 -2.99 8.27 -24.16
C PRO A 399 -3.91 8.28 -22.95
N THR A 400 -3.98 9.43 -22.28
CA THR A 400 -4.85 9.69 -21.13
C THR A 400 -5.79 10.85 -21.45
N PRO A 401 -7.03 10.90 -20.94
CA PRO A 401 -7.94 12.01 -21.20
C PRO A 401 -7.41 13.35 -20.69
N ARG A 402 -6.67 13.32 -19.57
CA ARG A 402 -6.03 14.49 -18.94
C ARG A 402 -4.68 14.11 -18.34
N ALA A 403 -3.75 15.06 -18.34
CA ALA A 403 -2.50 14.93 -17.62
C ALA A 403 -2.72 15.15 -16.12
N THR A 404 -2.58 14.10 -15.32
CA THR A 404 -2.76 14.14 -13.87
C THR A 404 -1.52 13.60 -13.15
N TRP A 405 -1.18 14.22 -12.02
CA TRP A 405 -0.07 13.74 -11.19
C TRP A 405 -0.44 12.47 -10.46
N LEU A 406 0.39 11.44 -10.56
CA LEU A 406 0.28 10.18 -9.84
C LEU A 406 1.63 9.83 -9.20
N ASN A 407 1.72 9.79 -7.87
CA ASN A 407 2.95 9.40 -7.15
C ASN A 407 4.23 10.12 -7.64
N ASN A 408 4.17 11.43 -7.86
CA ASN A 408 5.26 12.24 -8.43
C ASN A 408 5.63 11.86 -9.87
N THR A 409 4.70 11.30 -10.63
CA THR A 409 4.81 11.04 -12.06
C THR A 409 3.66 11.70 -12.80
N ILE A 410 3.86 12.06 -14.06
CA ILE A 410 2.80 12.63 -14.90
C ILE A 410 2.96 12.19 -16.35
N CYS A 411 1.85 11.71 -16.95
CA CYS A 411 1.76 11.41 -18.38
C CYS A 411 1.24 12.64 -19.13
N LEU A 412 1.97 13.08 -20.16
CA LEU A 412 1.59 14.22 -20.99
C LEU A 412 1.00 13.82 -22.35
N ASP A 413 0.92 12.53 -22.68
CA ASP A 413 0.19 12.06 -23.84
C ASP A 413 -1.32 12.19 -23.57
N THR A 414 -1.89 13.29 -24.03
CA THR A 414 -3.34 13.56 -23.94
C THR A 414 -4.05 13.34 -25.27
N GLY A 415 -3.45 12.48 -26.12
CA GLY A 415 -4.09 11.96 -27.32
C GLY A 415 -4.35 12.97 -28.42
N CYS A 416 -3.44 13.93 -28.65
CA CYS A 416 -3.63 14.97 -29.67
C CYS A 416 -4.00 14.39 -31.02
N VAL A 417 -3.26 13.41 -31.52
CA VAL A 417 -3.51 12.79 -32.84
C VAL A 417 -4.86 12.08 -32.93
N PHE A 418 -5.45 11.72 -31.79
CA PHE A 418 -6.76 11.08 -31.64
C PHE A 418 -7.90 12.06 -31.36
N GLY A 419 -7.68 13.38 -31.54
CA GLY A 419 -8.68 14.41 -31.29
C GLY A 419 -8.75 14.93 -29.85
N GLY A 420 -7.80 14.54 -28.99
CA GLY A 420 -7.64 15.07 -27.63
C GLY A 420 -6.91 16.41 -27.60
N ARG A 421 -5.87 16.53 -26.80
CA ARG A 421 -5.10 17.77 -26.62
C ARG A 421 -3.60 17.49 -26.78
N MET A 422 -2.81 18.52 -27.14
CA MET A 422 -1.35 18.50 -26.99
C MET A 422 -0.99 19.27 -25.74
N THR A 423 -0.37 18.58 -24.78
CA THR A 423 -0.14 19.12 -23.43
C THR A 423 1.33 19.27 -23.15
N ALA A 424 1.69 20.37 -22.49
CA ALA A 424 3.02 20.65 -21.96
C ALA A 424 2.96 20.88 -20.44
N LEU A 425 4.04 20.54 -19.75
CA LEU A 425 4.27 20.83 -18.35
C LEU A 425 5.38 21.86 -18.21
N ARG A 426 5.11 23.00 -17.57
CA ARG A 426 6.10 23.97 -17.14
C ARG A 426 6.78 23.50 -15.86
N TRP A 427 8.09 23.48 -15.86
CA TRP A 427 8.92 23.11 -14.71
C TRP A 427 9.88 24.24 -14.34
N PRO A 428 10.03 24.61 -13.05
CA PRO A 428 9.54 23.92 -11.84
C PRO A 428 8.12 24.29 -11.40
N GLU A 429 7.40 25.17 -12.12
CA GLU A 429 6.10 25.73 -11.74
C GLU A 429 4.99 24.66 -11.62
N ARG A 430 5.14 23.51 -12.30
CA ARG A 430 4.17 22.43 -12.42
C ARG A 430 2.84 22.86 -13.06
N GLU A 431 2.88 23.91 -13.85
CA GLU A 431 1.73 24.42 -14.62
C GLU A 431 1.53 23.60 -15.90
N LEU A 432 0.30 23.22 -16.19
CA LEU A 432 -0.06 22.55 -17.44
C LEU A 432 -0.56 23.59 -18.45
N VAL A 433 -0.04 23.53 -19.66
CA VAL A 433 -0.45 24.33 -20.80
C VAL A 433 -0.81 23.38 -21.94
N ASP A 434 -1.98 23.54 -22.54
CA ASP A 434 -2.43 22.66 -23.59
C ASP A 434 -3.11 23.39 -24.74
N VAL A 435 -3.20 22.75 -25.89
CA VAL A 435 -4.00 23.18 -27.06
C VAL A 435 -4.87 22.02 -27.52
N PRO A 436 -6.13 22.26 -27.93
CA PRO A 436 -6.96 21.20 -28.49
C PRO A 436 -6.40 20.74 -29.84
N ALA A 437 -6.61 19.48 -30.19
CA ALA A 437 -6.39 19.01 -31.53
C ALA A 437 -7.34 19.72 -32.51
N GLU A 438 -6.86 20.01 -33.74
CA GLU A 438 -7.70 20.60 -34.77
C GLU A 438 -8.82 19.66 -35.24
N ARG A 439 -8.53 18.33 -35.20
CA ARG A 439 -9.48 17.25 -35.51
C ARG A 439 -8.92 15.92 -35.09
N VAL A 440 -9.69 14.85 -35.24
CA VAL A 440 -9.19 13.49 -35.19
C VAL A 440 -8.34 13.23 -36.43
N TRP A 441 -7.02 13.07 -36.26
CA TRP A 441 -6.09 12.79 -37.34
C TRP A 441 -5.96 11.28 -37.59
N TYR A 442 -6.11 10.50 -36.56
CA TYR A 442 -6.02 9.04 -36.59
C TYR A 442 -7.02 8.41 -35.63
N GLU A 443 -7.80 7.44 -36.09
CA GLU A 443 -8.76 6.76 -35.23
C GLU A 443 -8.04 5.86 -34.20
N PRO A 444 -8.29 6.05 -32.89
CA PRO A 444 -7.66 5.23 -31.86
C PRO A 444 -8.23 3.81 -31.88
N ALA A 445 -7.38 2.80 -31.65
CA ALA A 445 -7.81 1.41 -31.50
C ALA A 445 -8.74 1.22 -30.28
N LYS A 446 -8.49 1.99 -29.21
CA LYS A 446 -9.33 2.08 -28.01
C LYS A 446 -9.88 3.52 -27.96
N PRO A 447 -11.19 3.71 -27.83
CA PRO A 447 -11.77 5.05 -27.69
C PRO A 447 -11.13 5.80 -26.53
N LEU A 448 -10.68 7.04 -26.76
CA LEU A 448 -10.36 7.94 -25.65
C LEU A 448 -11.65 8.14 -24.87
N ALA A 449 -11.62 7.91 -23.56
CA ALA A 449 -12.79 8.13 -22.72
C ALA A 449 -13.25 9.58 -22.89
N THR A 450 -14.37 9.79 -23.57
CA THR A 450 -14.96 11.12 -23.73
C THR A 450 -15.51 11.53 -22.37
N GLU A 451 -15.14 12.72 -21.92
CA GLU A 451 -15.77 13.36 -20.75
C GLU A 451 -17.27 13.44 -20.98
N ALA A 452 -18.07 12.85 -20.11
CA ALA A 452 -19.46 13.23 -20.00
C ALA A 452 -19.50 14.72 -19.60
N PRO A 453 -20.31 15.58 -20.25
CA PRO A 453 -20.42 16.97 -19.87
C PRO A 453 -21.09 17.08 -18.49
N GLY A 454 -20.30 17.33 -17.47
CA GLY A 454 -20.76 17.53 -16.10
C GLY A 454 -19.80 16.94 -15.09
N GLY A 455 -18.86 17.72 -14.67
CA GLY A 455 -17.96 17.67 -13.52
C GLY A 455 -17.79 16.38 -12.72
N ALA A 456 -16.56 16.13 -12.34
CA ALA A 456 -16.03 15.05 -11.52
C ALA A 456 -16.07 13.68 -12.19
N ASP A 457 -14.90 13.16 -12.45
CA ASP A 457 -14.57 11.84 -12.98
C ASP A 457 -15.57 10.74 -12.58
N GLY A 458 -16.65 10.58 -13.35
CA GLY A 458 -17.65 9.51 -13.16
C GLY A 458 -17.15 8.12 -13.59
N ARG A 459 -15.82 7.90 -13.57
CA ARG A 459 -15.24 6.58 -13.82
C ARG A 459 -15.73 5.61 -12.76
N PRO A 460 -16.30 4.46 -13.13
CA PRO A 460 -16.62 3.42 -12.15
C PRO A 460 -15.32 2.96 -11.44
N LEU A 461 -15.49 2.51 -10.21
CA LEU A 461 -14.40 1.89 -9.45
C LEU A 461 -13.93 0.64 -10.22
N ASP A 462 -12.63 0.57 -10.51
CA ASP A 462 -12.00 -0.56 -11.19
C ASP A 462 -11.27 -1.44 -10.18
N LEU A 463 -11.06 -2.70 -10.54
CA LEU A 463 -10.26 -3.64 -9.77
C LEU A 463 -8.84 -3.11 -9.54
N ASP A 464 -8.26 -2.47 -10.54
CA ASP A 464 -6.92 -1.89 -10.49
C ASP A 464 -6.81 -0.72 -9.49
N ASP A 465 -7.92 -0.10 -9.10
CA ASP A 465 -7.94 0.97 -8.09
C ASP A 465 -7.67 0.43 -6.67
N VAL A 466 -7.88 -0.84 -6.44
CA VAL A 466 -7.85 -1.45 -5.11
C VAL A 466 -6.94 -2.67 -4.98
N ALA A 467 -6.53 -3.31 -6.08
CA ALA A 467 -5.66 -4.49 -6.07
C ALA A 467 -4.17 -4.14 -5.85
N GLY A 468 -3.38 -5.13 -5.41
CA GLY A 468 -1.92 -5.05 -5.26
C GLY A 468 -1.46 -4.29 -4.02
N ARG A 469 -0.14 -4.06 -3.92
CA ARG A 469 0.44 -3.25 -2.85
C ARG A 469 0.22 -1.77 -3.12
N ARG A 470 -0.37 -1.05 -2.15
CA ARG A 470 -0.69 0.37 -2.28
C ARG A 470 -0.09 1.22 -1.19
N ILE A 471 0.05 2.51 -1.47
CA ILE A 471 0.38 3.52 -0.46
C ILE A 471 -0.65 4.63 -0.60
N VAL A 472 -1.46 4.79 0.44
CA VAL A 472 -2.45 5.86 0.53
C VAL A 472 -1.81 7.03 1.24
N GLU A 473 -1.85 8.20 0.64
CA GLU A 473 -1.44 9.45 1.29
C GLU A 473 -2.59 10.01 2.11
N THR A 474 -2.32 10.28 3.39
CA THR A 474 -3.29 10.87 4.32
C THR A 474 -2.75 12.17 4.90
N ARG A 475 -3.63 13.17 5.06
CA ARG A 475 -3.29 14.48 5.67
C ARG A 475 -2.87 14.35 7.13
N SER A 476 -3.38 13.33 7.79
CA SER A 476 -3.20 13.14 9.24
C SER A 476 -1.94 12.37 9.62
N MET A 477 -1.52 11.36 8.85
CA MET A 477 -0.38 10.47 9.13
C MET A 477 0.61 10.33 7.98
N GLY A 478 0.44 11.07 6.87
CA GLY A 478 1.26 10.94 5.68
C GLY A 478 1.00 9.62 4.95
N ARG A 479 2.05 8.92 4.54
CA ARG A 479 1.98 7.75 3.65
C ARG A 479 1.74 6.46 4.43
N LEU A 480 0.61 5.82 4.18
CA LEU A 480 0.24 4.53 4.76
C LEU A 480 0.31 3.41 3.72
N ALA A 481 1.07 2.36 4.04
CA ALA A 481 1.24 1.21 3.15
C ALA A 481 0.18 0.14 3.42
N VAL A 482 -0.50 -0.29 2.36
CA VAL A 482 -1.36 -1.47 2.33
C VAL A 482 -0.60 -2.58 1.62
N LYS A 483 -0.47 -3.74 2.26
CA LYS A 483 0.22 -4.89 1.69
C LYS A 483 -0.67 -5.61 0.67
N GLU A 484 -0.06 -6.28 -0.29
CA GLU A 484 -0.77 -7.02 -1.33
C GLU A 484 -1.68 -8.12 -0.77
N GLU A 485 -1.17 -8.89 0.21
CA GLU A 485 -1.97 -9.93 0.85
C GLU A 485 -3.20 -9.39 1.59
N ASN A 486 -3.08 -8.19 2.18
CA ASN A 486 -4.19 -7.54 2.86
C ASN A 486 -5.19 -6.96 1.85
N ALA A 487 -4.71 -6.40 0.74
CA ALA A 487 -5.55 -5.93 -0.36
C ALA A 487 -6.36 -7.07 -0.97
N ALA A 488 -5.76 -8.25 -1.18
CA ALA A 488 -6.47 -9.43 -1.69
C ALA A 488 -7.59 -9.90 -0.74
N ALA A 489 -7.34 -9.92 0.59
CA ALA A 489 -8.36 -10.26 1.58
C ALA A 489 -9.50 -9.22 1.62
N ALA A 490 -9.18 -7.93 1.53
CA ALA A 490 -10.17 -6.87 1.47
C ALA A 490 -11.04 -6.96 0.21
N LEU A 491 -10.43 -7.28 -0.92
CA LEU A 491 -11.13 -7.44 -2.19
C LEU A 491 -12.15 -8.58 -2.14
N GLU A 492 -11.82 -9.70 -1.49
CA GLU A 492 -12.77 -10.79 -1.28
C GLU A 492 -13.99 -10.34 -0.46
N VAL A 493 -13.77 -9.57 0.60
CA VAL A 493 -14.87 -9.02 1.43
C VAL A 493 -15.70 -8.01 0.64
N MET A 494 -15.05 -7.09 -0.08
CA MET A 494 -15.71 -6.05 -0.85
C MET A 494 -16.56 -6.64 -1.98
N SER A 495 -16.04 -7.60 -2.74
CA SER A 495 -16.71 -8.18 -3.90
C SER A 495 -17.87 -9.11 -3.54
N ARG A 496 -17.80 -9.79 -2.39
CA ARG A 496 -18.81 -10.81 -2.01
C ARG A 496 -19.83 -10.36 -1.01
N PHE A 497 -19.49 -9.40 -0.14
CA PHE A 497 -20.27 -9.14 1.06
C PHE A 497 -20.58 -7.66 1.28
N ALA A 498 -19.86 -6.73 0.66
CA ALA A 498 -20.10 -5.31 0.85
C ALA A 498 -21.34 -4.82 0.08
N ILE A 499 -21.90 -3.70 0.52
CA ILE A 499 -22.92 -2.96 -0.23
C ILE A 499 -22.28 -2.31 -1.47
N ASP A 500 -23.10 -1.73 -2.33
CA ASP A 500 -22.61 -0.97 -3.49
C ASP A 500 -21.57 0.07 -3.06
N PRO A 501 -20.38 0.10 -3.67
CA PRO A 501 -19.32 1.05 -3.32
C PRO A 501 -19.77 2.52 -3.34
N ARG A 502 -20.70 2.90 -4.20
CA ARG A 502 -21.24 4.26 -4.25
C ARG A 502 -21.94 4.68 -2.95
N LEU A 503 -22.48 3.72 -2.21
CA LEU A 503 -23.16 3.90 -0.94
C LEU A 503 -22.26 3.61 0.28
N LEU A 504 -20.97 3.34 0.06
CA LEU A 504 -19.98 2.97 1.05
C LEU A 504 -18.83 4.02 1.13
N PRO A 505 -19.10 5.26 1.51
CA PRO A 505 -18.10 6.33 1.48
C PRO A 505 -17.13 6.29 2.65
N TYR A 506 -17.35 5.47 3.67
CA TYR A 506 -16.56 5.43 4.90
C TYR A 506 -16.64 4.08 5.59
N LEU A 507 -15.54 3.65 6.19
CA LEU A 507 -15.48 2.54 7.15
C LEU A 507 -14.88 3.02 8.47
N PRO A 508 -15.56 2.72 9.61
CA PRO A 508 -15.07 3.17 10.91
C PRO A 508 -13.88 2.37 11.40
N PRO A 509 -12.88 3.04 12.04
CA PRO A 509 -11.72 2.39 12.58
C PRO A 509 -12.04 1.46 13.74
N THR A 510 -11.15 0.51 14.00
CA THR A 510 -11.14 -0.25 15.25
C THR A 510 -10.73 0.67 16.40
N MET A 511 -11.08 0.26 17.63
CA MET A 511 -10.73 1.00 18.84
C MET A 511 -9.87 0.12 19.75
N ALA A 512 -8.77 0.67 20.22
CA ALA A 512 -7.90 0.00 21.16
C ALA A 512 -8.48 0.05 22.60
N PRO A 513 -8.23 -0.97 23.44
CA PRO A 513 -8.55 -0.88 24.86
C PRO A 513 -7.59 0.07 25.58
N CYS A 514 -7.99 0.56 26.77
CA CYS A 514 -7.08 1.22 27.68
C CYS A 514 -5.93 0.29 28.12
N ALA A 515 -4.93 0.82 28.78
CA ALA A 515 -3.87 0.01 29.38
C ALA A 515 -4.43 -1.00 30.38
N THR A 516 -3.65 -2.06 30.69
CA THR A 516 -4.07 -3.07 31.65
C THR A 516 -3.94 -2.52 33.06
N SER A 517 -4.99 -2.66 33.86
CA SER A 517 -5.04 -2.19 35.24
C SER A 517 -4.31 -3.14 36.20
N GLN A 518 -3.68 -2.54 37.24
CA GLN A 518 -3.17 -3.28 38.39
C GLN A 518 -4.20 -3.41 39.53
N GLU A 519 -5.37 -2.78 39.39
CA GLU A 519 -6.47 -2.86 40.35
C GLU A 519 -6.96 -4.29 40.48
N ASP A 520 -7.21 -4.72 41.73
CA ASP A 520 -7.63 -6.09 42.02
C ASP A 520 -8.99 -6.42 41.38
N GLY A 521 -9.04 -7.54 40.68
CA GLY A 521 -10.26 -8.03 40.04
C GLY A 521 -10.57 -7.34 38.69
N TYR A 522 -9.77 -6.37 38.24
CA TYR A 522 -9.97 -5.65 36.98
C TYR A 522 -8.81 -5.88 35.98
N LEU A 523 -9.16 -6.07 34.73
CA LEU A 523 -8.21 -6.08 33.61
C LEU A 523 -8.13 -4.71 32.93
N GLU A 524 -9.24 -4.03 32.83
CA GLU A 524 -9.39 -2.66 32.32
C GLU A 524 -10.06 -1.81 33.40
N HIS A 525 -9.55 -0.59 33.60
CA HIS A 525 -10.09 0.34 34.58
C HIS A 525 -9.97 1.79 34.05
N PRO A 526 -10.92 2.68 34.35
CA PRO A 526 -10.90 4.07 33.85
C PRO A 526 -9.65 4.86 34.20
N ALA A 527 -9.07 4.61 35.37
CA ALA A 527 -7.85 5.29 35.80
C ALA A 527 -6.72 5.16 34.77
N GLU A 528 -6.61 4.02 34.11
CA GLU A 528 -5.59 3.77 33.08
C GLU A 528 -5.87 4.54 31.79
N ALA A 529 -7.15 4.76 31.44
CA ALA A 529 -7.51 5.58 30.30
C ALA A 529 -7.22 7.06 30.56
N PHE A 530 -7.60 7.58 31.73
CA PHE A 530 -7.34 8.97 32.13
C PHE A 530 -5.84 9.26 32.27
N ALA A 531 -5.08 8.35 32.88
CA ALA A 531 -3.63 8.46 32.99
C ALA A 531 -2.95 8.47 31.61
N GLY A 532 -3.43 7.63 30.68
CA GLY A 532 -2.94 7.59 29.31
C GLY A 532 -3.16 8.93 28.59
N TYR A 533 -4.36 9.47 28.60
CA TYR A 533 -4.67 10.76 27.98
C TYR A 533 -3.95 11.93 28.64
N ARG A 534 -3.83 11.95 29.96
CA ARG A 534 -3.01 12.94 30.67
C ARG A 534 -1.55 12.90 30.22
N ALA A 535 -0.97 11.71 30.08
CA ALA A 535 0.40 11.53 29.59
C ALA A 535 0.57 12.00 28.13
N ASP A 536 -0.48 11.90 27.31
CA ASP A 536 -0.52 12.42 25.94
C ASP A 536 -0.83 13.94 25.87
N GLY A 537 -0.99 14.62 27.02
CA GLY A 537 -1.25 16.05 27.12
C GLY A 537 -2.73 16.44 26.89
N VAL A 538 -3.64 15.50 26.98
CA VAL A 538 -5.09 15.74 26.83
C VAL A 538 -5.70 16.02 28.20
N ARG A 539 -6.16 17.25 28.40
CA ARG A 539 -6.75 17.68 29.66
C ARG A 539 -8.19 17.22 29.83
N GLU A 540 -9.04 17.46 28.82
CA GLU A 540 -10.46 17.14 28.91
C GLU A 540 -10.83 15.97 28.01
N VAL A 541 -11.53 15.00 28.58
CA VAL A 541 -12.06 13.85 27.85
C VAL A 541 -13.56 13.70 28.06
N VAL A 542 -14.26 13.26 27.03
CA VAL A 542 -15.66 12.82 27.14
C VAL A 542 -15.69 11.30 27.29
N CYS A 543 -16.36 10.83 28.33
CA CYS A 543 -16.63 9.43 28.60
C CYS A 543 -18.04 9.12 28.11
N GLU A 544 -18.18 8.33 27.08
CA GLU A 544 -19.46 7.93 26.49
C GLU A 544 -19.81 6.51 26.92
N GLU A 545 -21.07 6.25 27.24
CA GLU A 545 -21.56 4.89 27.43
C GLU A 545 -21.24 4.05 26.18
N LYS A 546 -20.60 2.92 26.38
CA LYS A 546 -20.37 1.97 25.30
C LYS A 546 -21.59 1.05 25.19
N HIS A 547 -22.38 1.25 24.13
CA HIS A 547 -23.54 0.42 23.86
C HIS A 547 -23.14 -0.99 23.44
N MET A 548 -23.93 -1.97 23.90
CA MET A 548 -23.77 -3.37 23.51
C MET A 548 -24.65 -3.71 22.30
N GLY A 549 -24.13 -3.46 21.15
CA GLY A 549 -24.78 -3.69 19.87
C GLY A 549 -23.81 -4.15 18.80
N SER A 550 -24.06 -3.71 17.58
CA SER A 550 -23.17 -3.85 16.44
C SER A 550 -22.98 -2.48 15.80
N ARG A 551 -21.72 -2.06 15.66
CA ARG A 551 -21.41 -0.77 15.02
C ARG A 551 -22.00 -0.70 13.63
N ALA A 552 -22.70 0.39 13.35
CA ALA A 552 -23.40 0.65 12.11
C ALA A 552 -23.07 2.05 11.61
N VAL A 553 -22.85 2.17 10.30
CA VAL A 553 -22.78 3.47 9.63
C VAL A 553 -24.07 3.67 8.86
N ALA A 554 -24.69 4.83 9.03
CA ALA A 554 -25.91 5.21 8.33
C ALA A 554 -25.65 6.41 7.41
N LEU A 555 -25.76 6.17 6.12
CA LEU A 555 -25.88 7.23 5.12
C LEU A 555 -27.37 7.59 5.01
N VAL A 556 -27.73 8.75 5.53
CA VAL A 556 -29.10 9.24 5.58
C VAL A 556 -29.26 10.39 4.59
N CYS A 557 -30.10 10.21 3.59
CA CYS A 557 -30.45 11.27 2.64
C CYS A 557 -31.81 11.88 2.99
N ARG A 558 -32.00 13.15 2.65
CA ARG A 558 -33.25 13.88 2.89
C ARG A 558 -34.44 13.16 2.25
N ASP A 559 -34.23 12.63 1.04
CA ASP A 559 -35.20 11.80 0.31
C ASP A 559 -34.48 10.83 -0.66
N GLU A 560 -35.28 10.04 -1.37
CA GLU A 560 -34.81 9.04 -2.33
C GLU A 560 -34.20 9.67 -3.58
N THR A 561 -34.58 10.91 -3.93
CA THR A 561 -34.06 11.64 -5.08
C THR A 561 -32.62 12.04 -4.82
N VAL A 562 -32.34 12.60 -3.64
CA VAL A 562 -30.98 12.94 -3.19
C VAL A 562 -30.09 11.70 -3.17
N ALA A 563 -30.59 10.58 -2.65
CA ALA A 563 -29.83 9.33 -2.61
C ALA A 563 -29.48 8.84 -4.02
N ALA A 564 -30.39 8.94 -4.96
CA ALA A 564 -30.15 8.56 -6.36
C ALA A 564 -29.20 9.51 -7.08
N GLU A 565 -29.37 10.83 -6.95
CA GLU A 565 -28.57 11.82 -7.63
C GLU A 565 -27.14 11.93 -7.11
N ARG A 566 -26.97 11.86 -5.78
CA ARG A 566 -25.66 12.05 -5.14
C ARG A 566 -24.84 10.77 -5.03
N PHE A 567 -25.49 9.64 -4.80
CA PHE A 567 -24.83 8.36 -4.52
C PHE A 567 -25.20 7.26 -5.51
N GLY A 568 -25.97 7.54 -6.52
CA GLY A 568 -26.42 6.54 -7.50
C GLY A 568 -27.24 5.40 -6.86
N ALA A 569 -27.97 5.69 -5.78
CA ALA A 569 -28.79 4.71 -5.11
C ALA A 569 -29.89 4.17 -6.04
N PRO A 570 -30.26 2.89 -5.95
CA PRO A 570 -31.41 2.36 -6.67
C PRO A 570 -32.70 3.09 -6.30
N LYS A 571 -33.65 3.17 -7.24
CA LYS A 571 -34.94 3.81 -7.00
C LYS A 571 -35.64 3.24 -5.76
N GLY A 572 -36.14 4.11 -4.90
CA GLY A 572 -36.82 3.74 -3.66
C GLY A 572 -35.89 3.45 -2.48
N VAL A 573 -34.61 3.74 -2.59
CA VAL A 573 -33.61 3.55 -1.53
C VAL A 573 -33.17 4.91 -0.99
N PRO A 574 -33.49 5.28 0.28
CA PRO A 574 -33.21 6.60 0.85
C PRO A 574 -31.79 6.74 1.44
N GLY A 575 -30.86 5.85 1.11
CA GLY A 575 -29.50 5.81 1.63
C GLY A 575 -29.02 4.41 1.94
N ALA A 576 -28.11 4.25 2.90
CA ALA A 576 -27.52 2.96 3.26
C ALA A 576 -27.34 2.80 4.78
N LEU A 577 -27.46 1.56 5.25
CA LEU A 577 -27.10 1.15 6.61
C LEU A 577 -26.20 -0.09 6.52
N TYR A 578 -24.96 0.02 7.02
CA TYR A 578 -23.98 -1.04 6.88
C TYR A 578 -23.10 -1.20 8.13
N THR A 579 -22.51 -2.38 8.23
CA THR A 579 -21.63 -2.75 9.35
C THR A 579 -20.23 -2.14 9.17
N ARG A 580 -19.40 -2.22 10.18
CA ARG A 580 -17.99 -1.77 10.16
C ARG A 580 -17.16 -2.34 8.99
N THR A 581 -17.54 -3.48 8.43
CA THR A 581 -16.88 -4.13 7.29
C THR A 581 -17.59 -3.91 5.96
N GLY A 582 -18.49 -2.94 5.88
CA GLY A 582 -19.21 -2.60 4.65
C GLY A 582 -20.36 -3.54 4.27
N ARG A 583 -20.70 -4.53 5.10
CA ARG A 583 -21.81 -5.45 4.82
C ARG A 583 -23.16 -4.80 5.12
N PRO A 584 -24.24 -5.12 4.36
CA PRO A 584 -25.55 -4.61 4.68
C PRO A 584 -25.95 -5.00 6.12
N PHE A 585 -26.58 -4.07 6.85
CA PHE A 585 -26.96 -4.37 8.23
C PHE A 585 -28.14 -5.31 8.29
N PHE A 586 -29.18 -5.06 7.49
CA PHE A 586 -30.33 -5.95 7.32
C PHE A 586 -30.29 -6.60 5.93
N ASP A 587 -30.73 -7.85 5.84
CA ASP A 587 -30.97 -8.51 4.55
C ASP A 587 -32.25 -7.98 3.88
N ASP A 588 -33.14 -7.36 4.65
CA ASP A 588 -34.38 -6.75 4.20
C ASP A 588 -34.17 -5.25 3.87
N ARG A 589 -34.35 -4.92 2.59
CA ARG A 589 -34.25 -3.53 2.11
C ARG A 589 -35.37 -2.62 2.66
N GLU A 590 -36.55 -3.18 2.88
CA GLU A 590 -37.70 -2.42 3.42
C GLU A 590 -37.46 -2.00 4.87
N ALA A 591 -36.86 -2.87 5.69
CA ALA A 591 -36.47 -2.56 7.07
C ALA A 591 -35.39 -1.46 7.08
N THR A 592 -34.36 -1.57 6.20
CA THR A 592 -33.35 -0.53 6.04
C THR A 592 -33.98 0.81 5.65
N GLY A 593 -34.79 0.83 4.60
CA GLY A 593 -35.46 2.04 4.13
C GLY A 593 -36.36 2.68 5.18
N THR A 594 -37.11 1.87 5.95
CA THR A 594 -37.99 2.35 7.03
C THR A 594 -37.19 3.00 8.16
N LEU A 595 -36.05 2.40 8.58
CA LEU A 595 -35.16 2.98 9.58
C LEU A 595 -34.58 4.33 9.09
N LEU A 596 -34.05 4.38 7.87
CA LEU A 596 -33.41 5.58 7.31
C LEU A 596 -34.43 6.72 7.14
N ARG A 597 -35.66 6.44 6.63
CA ARG A 597 -36.73 7.45 6.53
C ARG A 597 -37.12 7.98 7.91
N ARG A 598 -37.13 7.13 8.93
CA ARG A 598 -37.41 7.57 10.31
C ARG A 598 -36.31 8.52 10.82
N VAL A 599 -35.04 8.17 10.62
CA VAL A 599 -33.91 9.05 10.99
C VAL A 599 -33.99 10.36 10.23
N ALA A 600 -34.20 10.33 8.90
CA ALA A 600 -34.35 11.53 8.08
C ALA A 600 -35.46 12.47 8.55
N ALA A 601 -36.62 11.90 8.96
CA ALA A 601 -37.69 12.68 9.54
C ALA A 601 -37.32 13.32 10.88
N CYS A 602 -36.54 12.65 11.72
CA CYS A 602 -36.02 13.22 12.97
C CYS A 602 -34.99 14.34 12.70
N VAL A 603 -34.13 14.21 11.70
CA VAL A 603 -33.19 15.27 11.26
C VAL A 603 -33.95 16.49 10.77
N ALA A 604 -35.02 16.30 9.99
CA ALA A 604 -35.91 17.37 9.52
C ALA A 604 -36.61 18.07 10.68
N GLU A 605 -37.22 17.31 11.62
CA GLU A 605 -37.88 17.88 12.78
C GLU A 605 -36.95 18.62 13.72
N ALA A 606 -35.65 18.19 13.79
CA ALA A 606 -34.60 18.89 14.50
C ALA A 606 -34.10 20.16 13.76
N GLY A 607 -34.52 20.42 12.52
CA GLY A 607 -34.13 21.58 11.71
C GLY A 607 -32.68 21.50 11.18
N LEU A 608 -32.06 20.29 11.17
CA LEU A 608 -30.64 20.16 10.88
C LEU A 608 -30.31 20.14 9.38
N TRP A 609 -31.29 19.88 8.50
CA TRP A 609 -31.07 19.98 7.04
C TRP A 609 -30.72 21.42 6.66
N GLU A 610 -31.43 22.37 7.21
CA GLU A 610 -31.24 23.81 6.96
C GLU A 610 -30.05 24.39 7.71
N GLU A 611 -29.87 24.00 9.00
CA GLU A 611 -28.76 24.50 9.83
C GLU A 611 -27.40 24.04 9.32
N LEU A 612 -27.29 22.80 8.85
CA LEU A 612 -26.05 22.24 8.31
C LEU A 612 -25.90 22.45 6.80
N GLU A 613 -26.87 23.11 6.16
CA GLU A 613 -26.91 23.38 4.70
C GLU A 613 -26.68 22.09 3.89
N THR A 614 -27.38 21.00 4.21
CA THR A 614 -27.14 19.68 3.63
C THR A 614 -28.42 18.94 3.28
N ASP A 615 -28.33 18.07 2.28
CA ASP A 615 -29.39 17.15 1.90
C ASP A 615 -29.08 15.69 2.30
N TRP A 616 -27.91 15.44 2.86
CA TRP A 616 -27.52 14.13 3.38
C TRP A 616 -26.56 14.28 4.55
N LEU A 617 -26.52 13.27 5.40
CA LEU A 617 -25.53 13.16 6.47
C LEU A 617 -25.10 11.70 6.68
N LEU A 618 -23.87 11.54 7.19
CA LEU A 618 -23.29 10.25 7.49
C LEU A 618 -23.12 10.14 9.01
N LEU A 619 -23.77 9.12 9.61
CA LEU A 619 -23.73 8.86 11.05
C LEU A 619 -22.92 7.62 11.37
N ASP A 620 -22.13 7.69 12.44
CA ASP A 620 -21.59 6.53 13.13
C ASP A 620 -22.45 6.22 14.35
N ALA A 621 -22.89 4.99 14.46
CA ALA A 621 -23.91 4.58 15.43
C ALA A 621 -23.67 3.16 15.94
N GLU A 622 -24.32 2.81 17.03
CA GLU A 622 -24.45 1.43 17.49
C GLU A 622 -25.89 0.98 17.33
N LEU A 623 -26.11 -0.18 16.71
CA LEU A 623 -27.43 -0.76 16.54
C LEU A 623 -27.60 -1.97 17.44
N MET A 624 -28.62 -1.91 18.29
CA MET A 624 -28.96 -2.90 19.33
C MET A 624 -30.22 -3.69 18.98
N PRO A 625 -30.38 -4.94 19.47
CA PRO A 625 -29.48 -5.65 20.38
C PRO A 625 -28.29 -6.33 19.68
N TRP A 626 -27.25 -6.62 20.46
CA TRP A 626 -26.09 -7.39 19.98
C TRP A 626 -26.47 -8.73 19.33
N SER A 627 -27.48 -9.43 19.89
CA SER A 627 -27.98 -10.69 19.37
C SER A 627 -28.45 -10.60 17.91
N LEU A 628 -28.76 -9.43 17.38
CA LEU A 628 -29.25 -9.24 16.01
C LEU A 628 -28.20 -9.72 14.95
N LYS A 629 -26.93 -9.46 15.17
CA LYS A 629 -25.83 -9.92 14.29
C LYS A 629 -24.98 -11.06 14.89
N ALA A 630 -24.93 -11.17 16.23
CA ALA A 630 -24.11 -12.16 16.92
C ALA A 630 -24.81 -13.50 17.17
N THR A 631 -25.99 -13.75 16.60
CA THR A 631 -26.78 -14.98 16.84
C THR A 631 -25.99 -16.26 16.63
N GLY A 632 -25.17 -16.35 15.56
CA GLY A 632 -24.35 -17.52 15.31
C GLY A 632 -23.28 -17.75 16.36
N LEU A 633 -22.61 -16.68 16.82
CA LEU A 633 -21.60 -16.70 17.87
C LEU A 633 -22.23 -17.08 19.23
N LEU A 634 -23.36 -16.47 19.56
CA LEU A 634 -24.12 -16.76 20.77
C LEU A 634 -24.51 -18.23 20.84
N ARG A 635 -25.12 -18.78 19.78
CA ARG A 635 -25.55 -20.19 19.77
C ARG A 635 -24.39 -21.18 19.83
N LYS A 636 -23.34 -20.97 19.01
CA LYS A 636 -22.25 -21.93 18.84
C LYS A 636 -21.20 -21.89 19.97
N GLN A 637 -21.07 -20.76 20.64
CA GLN A 637 -20.03 -20.59 21.66
C GLN A 637 -20.61 -20.28 23.04
N TYR A 638 -21.26 -19.14 23.26
CA TYR A 638 -21.59 -18.67 24.59
C TYR A 638 -22.74 -19.47 25.24
N ALA A 639 -23.82 -19.68 24.53
CA ALA A 639 -24.96 -20.46 25.05
C ALA A 639 -24.53 -21.93 25.28
N ALA A 640 -23.71 -22.52 24.40
CA ALA A 640 -23.21 -23.87 24.57
C ALA A 640 -22.37 -24.02 25.86
N VAL A 641 -21.48 -23.07 26.15
CA VAL A 641 -20.67 -23.06 27.38
C VAL A 641 -21.58 -22.88 28.62
N GLY A 642 -22.51 -21.94 28.57
CA GLY A 642 -23.45 -21.70 29.67
C GLY A 642 -24.32 -22.93 29.98
N ALA A 643 -24.86 -23.57 28.94
CA ALA A 643 -25.69 -24.77 29.09
C ALA A 643 -24.90 -25.97 29.64
N ALA A 644 -23.73 -26.25 29.08
CA ALA A 644 -22.85 -27.33 29.54
C ALA A 644 -22.45 -27.14 31.01
N SER A 645 -22.06 -25.93 31.39
CA SER A 645 -21.70 -25.60 32.78
C SER A 645 -22.89 -25.75 33.74
N GLY A 646 -24.07 -25.24 33.33
CA GLY A 646 -25.30 -25.33 34.11
C GLY A 646 -25.73 -26.77 34.35
N ALA A 647 -25.54 -27.66 33.38
CA ALA A 647 -25.81 -29.09 33.53
C ALA A 647 -24.78 -29.85 34.38
N ALA A 648 -23.48 -29.52 34.24
CA ALA A 648 -22.43 -30.28 34.88
C ALA A 648 -22.23 -29.94 36.38
N PHE A 649 -22.25 -28.66 36.75
CA PHE A 649 -21.90 -28.24 38.11
C PHE A 649 -22.82 -28.76 39.20
N PRO A 650 -24.17 -28.85 39.05
CA PRO A 650 -25.02 -29.44 40.12
C PRO A 650 -24.63 -30.87 40.49
N GLY A 651 -24.34 -31.71 39.49
CA GLY A 651 -23.89 -33.11 39.74
C GLY A 651 -22.51 -33.19 40.41
N VAL A 652 -21.59 -32.37 40.01
CA VAL A 652 -20.23 -32.31 40.59
C VAL A 652 -20.30 -31.82 42.02
N LEU A 653 -21.04 -30.76 42.30
CA LEU A 653 -21.20 -30.23 43.67
C LEU A 653 -21.92 -31.21 44.57
N GLY A 654 -23.00 -31.84 44.14
CA GLY A 654 -23.72 -32.84 44.90
C GLY A 654 -22.87 -34.06 45.25
N ALA A 655 -22.05 -34.54 44.31
CA ALA A 655 -21.13 -35.64 44.57
C ALA A 655 -20.03 -35.29 45.61
N LEU A 656 -19.49 -34.07 45.53
CA LEU A 656 -18.45 -33.61 46.48
C LEU A 656 -19.07 -33.32 47.86
N GLU A 657 -20.27 -32.78 47.94
CA GLU A 657 -20.99 -32.58 49.20
C GLU A 657 -21.34 -33.91 49.88
N ALA A 658 -21.78 -34.91 49.13
CA ALA A 658 -21.99 -36.24 49.61
C ALA A 658 -20.67 -36.91 50.10
N ALA A 659 -19.55 -36.68 49.44
CA ALA A 659 -18.26 -37.18 49.90
C ALA A 659 -17.81 -36.49 51.18
N ALA A 660 -17.94 -35.18 51.29
CA ALA A 660 -17.65 -34.41 52.50
C ALA A 660 -18.51 -34.90 53.68
N GLY A 661 -19.84 -35.14 53.46
CA GLY A 661 -20.75 -35.68 54.44
C GLY A 661 -20.35 -37.09 54.92
N ARG A 662 -19.58 -37.83 54.16
CA ARG A 662 -18.99 -39.13 54.56
C ARG A 662 -17.61 -39.02 55.22
N GLY A 663 -17.12 -37.80 55.49
CA GLY A 663 -15.86 -37.54 56.15
C GLY A 663 -14.62 -37.59 55.22
N VAL A 664 -14.85 -37.57 53.90
CA VAL A 664 -13.74 -37.47 52.93
C VAL A 664 -13.25 -36.03 52.88
N GLU A 665 -11.93 -35.85 52.99
CA GLU A 665 -11.31 -34.50 52.92
C GLU A 665 -11.35 -33.93 51.50
N VAL A 666 -12.49 -33.36 51.08
CA VAL A 666 -12.70 -32.72 49.79
C VAL A 666 -12.98 -31.21 49.90
N GLY A 667 -12.81 -30.63 51.09
CA GLY A 667 -13.17 -29.23 51.36
C GLY A 667 -12.59 -28.21 50.38
N PRO A 668 -11.27 -28.19 50.15
CA PRO A 668 -10.68 -27.25 49.18
C PRO A 668 -11.13 -27.50 47.74
N LEU A 669 -11.41 -28.74 47.36
CA LEU A 669 -11.92 -29.09 46.03
C LEU A 669 -13.38 -28.62 45.86
N LEU A 670 -14.21 -28.88 46.85
CA LEU A 670 -15.62 -28.44 46.85
C LEU A 670 -15.72 -26.92 46.77
N GLN A 671 -14.93 -26.18 47.55
CA GLN A 671 -14.92 -24.74 47.48
C GLN A 671 -14.51 -24.25 46.06
N ARG A 672 -13.44 -24.80 45.51
CA ARG A 672 -12.97 -24.46 44.16
C ARG A 672 -14.06 -24.72 43.09
N GLN A 673 -14.82 -25.84 43.22
CA GLN A 673 -15.90 -26.12 42.27
C GLN A 673 -17.13 -25.22 42.49
N ARG A 674 -17.41 -24.78 43.71
CA ARG A 674 -18.44 -23.77 43.99
C ARG A 674 -18.08 -22.43 43.35
N ASP A 675 -16.84 -21.99 43.48
CA ASP A 675 -16.37 -20.74 42.86
C ASP A 675 -16.46 -20.81 41.34
N ARG A 676 -16.11 -21.96 40.73
CA ARG A 676 -16.25 -22.19 39.29
C ARG A 676 -17.71 -22.17 38.82
N ALA A 677 -18.60 -22.76 39.59
CA ALA A 677 -20.03 -22.75 39.32
C ALA A 677 -20.59 -21.30 39.37
N ALA A 678 -20.16 -20.51 40.36
CA ALA A 678 -20.52 -19.11 40.46
C ALA A 678 -20.01 -18.27 39.28
N ASP A 679 -18.73 -18.47 38.85
CA ASP A 679 -18.17 -17.84 37.70
C ASP A 679 -18.94 -18.17 36.40
N ALA A 680 -19.36 -19.44 36.22
CA ALA A 680 -20.14 -19.88 35.05
C ALA A 680 -21.59 -19.32 35.08
N ALA A 681 -22.17 -19.17 36.25
CA ALA A 681 -23.48 -18.51 36.40
C ALA A 681 -23.38 -17.02 36.06
N ALA A 682 -22.36 -16.32 36.54
CA ALA A 682 -22.08 -14.92 36.20
C ALA A 682 -21.85 -14.74 34.69
N PHE A 683 -21.11 -15.64 34.03
CA PHE A 683 -20.91 -15.63 32.60
C PHE A 683 -22.26 -15.75 31.83
N THR A 684 -23.10 -16.67 32.26
CA THR A 684 -24.42 -16.88 31.65
C THR A 684 -25.34 -15.66 31.82
N ALA A 685 -25.34 -15.07 33.00
CA ALA A 685 -26.10 -13.84 33.27
C ALA A 685 -25.58 -12.66 32.44
N ALA A 686 -24.27 -12.55 32.27
CA ALA A 686 -23.64 -11.46 31.53
C ALA A 686 -24.11 -11.42 30.08
N TYR A 687 -23.98 -12.51 29.29
CA TYR A 687 -24.34 -12.45 27.86
C TYR A 687 -25.87 -12.38 27.64
N ARG A 688 -26.71 -12.96 28.53
CA ARG A 688 -28.17 -12.94 28.40
C ARG A 688 -28.75 -11.53 28.47
N ARG A 689 -28.16 -10.61 29.15
CA ARG A 689 -28.62 -9.21 29.27
C ARG A 689 -28.67 -8.50 27.91
N TYR A 690 -27.84 -8.88 26.96
CA TYR A 690 -27.74 -8.24 25.64
C TYR A 690 -28.52 -8.95 24.55
N CYS A 691 -29.40 -9.88 24.94
CA CYS A 691 -30.25 -10.65 24.05
C CYS A 691 -31.73 -10.38 24.36
N TRP A 692 -32.43 -9.69 23.46
CA TRP A 692 -33.87 -9.49 23.55
C TRP A 692 -34.54 -9.68 22.18
N ARG A 693 -35.89 -9.75 22.16
CA ARG A 693 -36.69 -10.03 20.97
C ARG A 693 -36.74 -8.84 20.03
N VAL A 694 -36.65 -9.10 18.73
CA VAL A 694 -36.75 -8.12 17.65
C VAL A 694 -37.76 -8.61 16.64
N GLY A 695 -38.74 -7.75 16.29
CA GLY A 695 -39.72 -8.04 15.26
C GLY A 695 -40.54 -9.31 15.51
N GLY A 696 -40.90 -9.57 16.77
CA GLY A 696 -41.66 -10.76 17.16
C GLY A 696 -40.88 -12.09 17.08
N ARG A 697 -39.59 -12.09 16.70
CA ARG A 697 -38.75 -13.29 16.68
C ARG A 697 -38.19 -13.60 18.05
N ALA A 698 -38.29 -14.86 18.49
CA ALA A 698 -37.65 -15.33 19.72
C ALA A 698 -36.11 -15.33 19.49
N THR A 699 -35.36 -14.66 20.36
CA THR A 699 -33.91 -14.85 20.46
C THR A 699 -33.60 -16.18 21.15
N PRO A 700 -32.48 -16.84 20.88
CA PRO A 700 -32.21 -18.21 21.30
C PRO A 700 -32.27 -18.49 22.81
N ASP A 701 -32.32 -17.47 23.67
CA ASP A 701 -32.18 -17.62 25.13
C ASP A 701 -32.84 -16.52 25.98
N GLY A 702 -33.88 -15.84 25.46
CA GLY A 702 -34.65 -14.90 26.29
C GLY A 702 -35.62 -15.70 27.20
N PRO A 703 -35.65 -15.51 28.54
CA PRO A 703 -36.66 -16.16 29.40
C PRO A 703 -38.04 -15.62 29.10
N ASP A 704 -38.97 -16.51 28.80
CA ASP A 704 -40.42 -16.20 28.86
C ASP A 704 -40.78 -16.13 30.35
N ALA A 705 -40.85 -14.95 30.89
CA ALA A 705 -41.20 -14.73 32.30
C ALA A 705 -42.70 -14.92 32.60
N SER A 706 -43.47 -15.53 31.67
CA SER A 706 -44.93 -15.65 31.83
C SER A 706 -45.54 -16.93 31.24
N ASP A 707 -44.87 -18.09 31.35
CA ASP A 707 -45.58 -19.37 31.10
C ASP A 707 -45.68 -20.20 32.39
N PRO A 708 -46.84 -20.32 33.04
CA PRO A 708 -46.98 -21.11 34.25
C PRO A 708 -47.14 -22.62 34.01
N SER A 709 -46.93 -23.11 32.78
CA SER A 709 -47.04 -24.53 32.42
C SER A 709 -45.69 -25.15 32.05
N ALA A 710 -44.67 -25.06 32.92
CA ALA A 710 -43.45 -25.88 32.78
C ALA A 710 -43.73 -27.27 33.35
N PRO A 711 -43.59 -28.37 32.62
CA PRO A 711 -43.75 -29.70 33.18
C PRO A 711 -42.64 -30.05 34.17
N SER A 712 -43.04 -30.62 35.28
CA SER A 712 -42.17 -31.12 36.37
C SER A 712 -41.16 -32.16 35.84
N ALA A 713 -39.93 -32.09 36.32
CA ALA A 713 -38.85 -32.96 35.93
C ALA A 713 -39.19 -34.45 36.14
N PRO A 714 -38.96 -35.34 35.19
CA PRO A 714 -39.07 -36.76 35.40
C PRO A 714 -37.92 -37.32 36.25
N SER A 715 -38.25 -38.20 37.15
CA SER A 715 -37.38 -38.93 38.05
C SER A 715 -36.30 -39.75 37.28
N ALA A 716 -35.07 -39.79 37.81
CA ALA A 716 -33.92 -40.45 37.22
C ALA A 716 -34.12 -41.99 37.16
N PRO A 717 -33.78 -42.66 36.06
CA PRO A 717 -33.56 -44.10 36.07
C PRO A 717 -32.14 -44.42 36.41
N SER A 718 -32.00 -45.57 37.11
CA SER A 718 -30.77 -46.15 37.66
C SER A 718 -29.68 -46.43 36.59
N ALA A 719 -28.44 -46.19 36.99
CA ALA A 719 -27.25 -46.40 36.17
C ALA A 719 -26.93 -47.86 35.87
N PRO A 720 -26.41 -48.17 34.69
CA PRO A 720 -25.50 -49.31 34.49
C PRO A 720 -24.03 -48.89 34.40
N SER A 721 -23.23 -49.77 34.90
CA SER A 721 -21.79 -49.71 35.12
C SER A 721 -20.94 -49.40 33.84
N ALA A 722 -19.86 -48.70 34.08
CA ALA A 722 -18.87 -48.29 33.12
C ALA A 722 -18.06 -49.44 32.50
N PRO A 723 -17.40 -49.19 31.36
CA PRO A 723 -15.97 -49.48 31.26
C PRO A 723 -15.12 -48.24 30.98
N SER A 724 -13.98 -48.29 31.60
CA SER A 724 -12.88 -47.36 31.55
C SER A 724 -12.16 -47.36 30.21
N ASP A 725 -11.92 -46.15 29.65
CA ASP A 725 -10.74 -45.86 28.85
C ASP A 725 -10.45 -44.34 28.81
N PRO A 726 -9.21 -43.89 28.59
CA PRO A 726 -8.69 -42.69 29.20
C PRO A 726 -8.95 -41.46 28.37
N VAL A 727 -9.28 -40.38 29.07
CA VAL A 727 -9.40 -39.02 28.54
C VAL A 727 -8.03 -38.45 28.25
N VAL A 728 -7.74 -38.16 26.98
CA VAL A 728 -6.59 -37.37 26.54
C VAL A 728 -6.89 -35.89 26.77
N PRO A 729 -6.06 -35.14 27.48
CA PRO A 729 -6.29 -33.71 27.64
C PRO A 729 -5.89 -32.95 26.36
N LEU A 730 -6.78 -32.10 25.89
CA LEU A 730 -6.46 -31.10 24.89
C LEU A 730 -5.42 -30.12 25.44
N GLN A 731 -4.20 -30.24 24.93
CA GLN A 731 -3.15 -29.28 25.18
C GLN A 731 -3.46 -27.94 24.48
N ALA A 732 -3.38 -26.87 25.27
CA ALA A 732 -3.33 -25.51 24.80
C ALA A 732 -2.08 -25.30 23.94
N ALA A 733 -2.23 -24.69 22.79
CA ALA A 733 -1.11 -24.31 21.92
C ALA A 733 -0.21 -23.33 22.65
N GLU A 734 1.00 -23.77 22.93
CA GLU A 734 2.09 -22.91 23.38
C GLU A 734 2.63 -22.08 22.22
N ALA A 735 2.79 -20.79 22.47
CA ALA A 735 3.52 -19.88 21.60
C ALA A 735 5.01 -20.28 21.60
N VAL A 736 5.55 -20.59 20.42
CA VAL A 736 6.99 -20.85 20.26
C VAL A 736 7.66 -19.52 19.93
N ASP A 737 8.58 -19.17 20.82
CA ASP A 737 9.51 -18.06 20.72
C ASP A 737 10.61 -18.38 19.68
N GLY A 738 11.11 -17.33 19.01
CA GLY A 738 12.01 -17.48 17.88
C GLY A 738 13.42 -17.92 18.26
N GLY A 739 13.98 -18.74 17.41
CA GLY A 739 15.41 -19.09 17.43
C GLY A 739 15.81 -19.64 16.07
N ALA A 740 16.68 -18.90 15.41
CA ALA A 740 17.31 -19.29 14.15
C ALA A 740 18.09 -20.60 14.29
N LEU A 741 18.11 -21.40 13.23
CA LEU A 741 19.33 -21.97 12.66
C LEU A 741 19.06 -22.76 11.37
N ALA A 742 20.02 -22.61 10.51
CA ALA A 742 20.23 -23.05 9.15
C ALA A 742 20.07 -24.56 8.83
N GLY A 743 19.79 -24.85 7.57
CA GLY A 743 20.61 -25.81 6.87
C GLY A 743 19.90 -26.90 6.07
N ALA A 744 20.01 -26.76 4.77
CA ALA A 744 20.30 -27.81 3.79
C ALA A 744 19.17 -28.74 3.29
N GLY A 745 18.93 -28.68 1.98
CA GLY A 745 18.92 -29.86 1.13
C GLY A 745 17.57 -30.30 0.56
N ALA A 746 17.27 -29.88 -0.65
CA ALA A 746 16.41 -30.61 -1.57
C ALA A 746 17.10 -31.95 -2.03
N PRO A 747 16.39 -32.96 -2.53
CA PRO A 747 15.85 -32.87 -3.88
C PRO A 747 14.48 -33.55 -4.14
N ALA A 748 13.93 -33.19 -5.28
CA ALA A 748 12.74 -33.70 -5.90
C ALA A 748 12.76 -35.22 -6.13
N ARG A 749 11.55 -35.82 -6.08
CA ARG A 749 11.07 -36.73 -7.16
C ARG A 749 9.59 -37.04 -7.04
N ALA A 750 8.96 -37.04 -8.19
CA ALA A 750 7.60 -37.41 -8.49
C ALA A 750 7.25 -38.88 -8.11
N GLY A 751 5.97 -39.14 -7.83
CA GLY A 751 5.47 -40.49 -7.91
C GLY A 751 4.13 -40.75 -7.25
N ALA A 752 3.07 -40.86 -8.09
CA ALA A 752 1.93 -41.77 -7.97
C ALA A 752 0.97 -41.66 -6.77
N ALA A 753 -0.26 -41.38 -7.06
CA ALA A 753 -1.44 -41.64 -6.24
C ALA A 753 -1.63 -43.14 -5.95
N PRO A 754 -2.15 -43.49 -4.78
CA PRO A 754 -2.91 -44.75 -4.67
C PRO A 754 -4.34 -44.50 -4.16
N GLY A 755 -5.22 -45.14 -4.85
CA GLY A 755 -6.40 -45.88 -4.62
C GLY A 755 -7.27 -45.59 -3.38
N SER A 756 -8.54 -45.34 -3.72
CA SER A 756 -9.70 -45.39 -2.85
C SER A 756 -9.82 -46.70 -2.10
N GLY A 757 -9.67 -46.67 -0.77
CA GLY A 757 -10.09 -47.74 0.14
C GLY A 757 -11.48 -47.45 0.70
N PRO A 758 -12.27 -48.44 1.07
CA PRO A 758 -13.69 -48.30 1.37
C PRO A 758 -13.95 -47.63 2.75
N VAL A 759 -14.91 -46.72 2.75
CA VAL A 759 -15.50 -46.11 3.95
C VAL A 759 -16.25 -47.18 4.74
N PRO A 760 -16.05 -47.31 6.08
CA PRO A 760 -16.89 -48.18 6.89
C PRO A 760 -18.32 -47.59 6.99
N LYS A 761 -19.28 -48.31 6.52
CA LYS A 761 -20.71 -48.11 6.84
C LYS A 761 -20.98 -48.60 8.25
N GLY A 762 -21.51 -47.72 9.10
CA GLY A 762 -22.13 -48.17 10.31
C GLY A 762 -22.01 -47.25 11.52
N LEU A 763 -22.69 -46.12 11.48
CA LEU A 763 -23.19 -45.47 12.68
C LEU A 763 -24.68 -45.32 12.46
N GLY A 764 -25.47 -45.99 13.30
CA GLY A 764 -26.92 -45.95 13.28
C GLY A 764 -27.49 -44.57 13.62
N PRO A 765 -28.76 -44.31 13.42
CA PRO A 765 -29.36 -43.01 13.59
C PRO A 765 -29.25 -42.55 15.08
N VAL A 766 -28.70 -41.36 15.23
CA VAL A 766 -28.72 -40.63 16.51
C VAL A 766 -30.17 -40.36 16.91
N PRO A 767 -30.55 -40.57 18.16
CA PRO A 767 -31.93 -40.30 18.61
C PRO A 767 -32.29 -38.82 18.46
N GLU A 768 -33.43 -38.57 17.86
CA GLU A 768 -34.03 -37.27 17.51
C GLU A 768 -34.64 -36.51 18.71
N GLU A 769 -34.24 -36.82 19.95
CA GLU A 769 -34.82 -36.28 21.18
C GLU A 769 -33.82 -35.50 22.06
N LEU A 770 -33.00 -34.62 21.43
CA LEU A 770 -32.43 -33.45 22.12
C LEU A 770 -33.14 -32.25 21.51
N GLY A 771 -34.03 -31.62 22.28
CA GLY A 771 -34.91 -30.53 21.88
C GLY A 771 -34.34 -29.53 20.94
N LEU A 772 -34.38 -29.79 19.66
CA LEU A 772 -34.15 -28.86 18.58
C LEU A 772 -35.30 -27.88 18.53
N VAL A 773 -35.02 -26.62 18.77
CA VAL A 773 -35.93 -25.51 18.54
C VAL A 773 -36.49 -25.67 17.10
N PRO A 774 -37.81 -25.60 16.92
CA PRO A 774 -38.44 -25.86 15.64
C PRO A 774 -37.97 -24.87 14.59
N ASP A 775 -37.61 -25.37 13.42
CA ASP A 775 -37.15 -24.65 12.22
C ASP A 775 -38.27 -23.86 11.51
N ARG A 776 -39.36 -23.57 12.23
CA ARG A 776 -40.46 -22.73 11.72
C ARG A 776 -40.41 -21.33 12.30
N LEU A 777 -39.48 -20.52 11.70
CA LEU A 777 -39.64 -19.07 11.77
C LEU A 777 -40.95 -18.72 11.02
N GLY A 778 -41.95 -18.21 11.69
CA GLY A 778 -43.14 -17.63 11.07
C GLY A 778 -42.77 -16.55 10.03
N PRO A 779 -43.72 -16.10 9.19
CA PRO A 779 -43.44 -15.09 8.18
C PRO A 779 -42.80 -13.87 8.81
N VAL A 780 -41.75 -13.38 8.15
CA VAL A 780 -40.97 -12.19 8.59
C VAL A 780 -41.93 -11.01 8.62
N PRO A 781 -42.09 -10.30 9.76
CA PRO A 781 -42.86 -9.07 9.78
C PRO A 781 -42.27 -8.09 8.79
N LYS A 782 -43.07 -7.37 8.00
CA LYS A 782 -42.67 -6.36 7.06
C LYS A 782 -42.93 -4.96 7.62
N GLY A 783 -42.13 -3.99 7.20
CA GLY A 783 -42.30 -2.60 7.59
C GLY A 783 -41.91 -2.31 9.05
N LEU A 784 -42.61 -1.38 9.70
CA LEU A 784 -42.34 -0.97 11.09
C LEU A 784 -42.33 -2.12 12.11
N GLY A 785 -43.09 -3.17 11.89
CA GLY A 785 -43.11 -4.35 12.75
C GLY A 785 -41.80 -5.14 12.74
N ALA A 786 -40.98 -5.04 11.69
CA ALA A 786 -39.67 -5.66 11.61
C ALA A 786 -38.62 -4.97 12.51
N LEU A 787 -38.83 -3.71 12.87
CA LEU A 787 -37.95 -2.88 13.69
C LEU A 787 -38.37 -2.85 15.19
N GLU A 788 -39.45 -3.54 15.58
CA GLU A 788 -39.83 -3.60 16.97
C GLU A 788 -38.70 -4.22 17.82
N GLY A 789 -38.27 -3.49 18.87
CA GLY A 789 -37.14 -3.87 19.70
C GLY A 789 -35.77 -3.50 19.17
N VAL A 790 -35.65 -2.97 17.94
CA VAL A 790 -34.40 -2.40 17.42
C VAL A 790 -34.20 -1.01 17.99
N ARG A 791 -32.93 -0.68 18.36
CA ARG A 791 -32.54 0.67 18.79
C ARG A 791 -31.26 1.07 18.08
N LEU A 792 -31.24 2.30 17.58
CA LEU A 792 -30.06 2.93 16.98
C LEU A 792 -29.57 4.04 17.91
N ALA A 793 -28.33 3.96 18.39
CA ALA A 793 -27.66 5.00 19.18
C ALA A 793 -26.58 5.68 18.33
N PRO A 794 -26.88 6.80 17.68
CA PRO A 794 -25.84 7.60 17.02
C PRO A 794 -24.94 8.25 18.07
N PHE A 795 -23.64 8.31 17.78
CA PHE A 795 -22.65 8.95 18.66
C PHE A 795 -21.65 9.84 17.91
N GLN A 796 -21.72 9.89 16.56
CA GLN A 796 -20.92 10.81 15.76
C GLN A 796 -21.60 11.14 14.44
N ILE A 797 -21.56 12.43 14.05
CA ILE A 797 -21.87 12.90 12.70
C ILE A 797 -20.54 13.04 11.96
N LEU A 798 -20.32 12.21 10.95
CA LEU A 798 -19.04 12.08 10.27
C LEU A 798 -18.85 13.14 9.18
N ALA A 799 -19.87 13.30 8.33
CA ALA A 799 -19.85 14.22 7.20
C ALA A 799 -21.25 14.68 6.80
N VAL A 800 -21.30 15.83 6.16
CA VAL A 800 -22.43 16.42 5.47
C VAL A 800 -21.96 16.90 4.09
N GLN A 801 -22.86 17.44 3.28
CA GLN A 801 -22.52 17.94 1.95
C GLN A 801 -21.43 19.01 2.02
N GLY A 802 -20.32 18.80 1.29
CA GLY A 802 -19.20 19.72 1.19
C GLY A 802 -18.35 19.89 2.44
N ARG A 803 -18.60 19.11 3.52
CA ARG A 803 -17.88 19.29 4.79
C ARG A 803 -17.75 18.00 5.60
N SER A 804 -16.54 17.64 5.98
CA SER A 804 -16.27 16.65 7.01
C SER A 804 -16.50 17.27 8.40
N LEU A 805 -17.26 16.57 9.25
CA LEU A 805 -17.49 16.98 10.64
C LEU A 805 -16.66 16.17 11.64
N ALA A 806 -15.79 15.28 11.15
CA ALA A 806 -14.97 14.44 12.00
C ALA A 806 -13.96 15.25 12.87
N GLY A 807 -13.66 16.50 12.48
CA GLY A 807 -12.82 17.41 13.25
C GLY A 807 -13.58 18.31 14.26
N LEU A 808 -14.91 18.25 14.29
CA LEU A 808 -15.73 19.01 15.24
C LEU A 808 -15.61 18.41 16.64
N ALA A 809 -15.62 19.23 17.69
CA ALA A 809 -15.54 18.76 19.07
C ALA A 809 -16.63 17.72 19.37
N HIS A 810 -16.28 16.65 20.08
CA HIS A 810 -17.21 15.55 20.37
C HIS A 810 -18.46 16.02 21.14
N THR A 811 -18.32 17.01 22.00
CA THR A 811 -19.43 17.60 22.75
C THR A 811 -20.44 18.31 21.84
N GLU A 812 -19.95 19.03 20.81
CA GLU A 812 -20.80 19.69 19.83
C GLU A 812 -21.54 18.70 18.94
N GLN A 813 -20.86 17.65 18.48
CA GLN A 813 -21.49 16.58 17.71
C GLN A 813 -22.58 15.86 18.50
N LEU A 814 -22.33 15.55 19.78
CA LEU A 814 -23.29 14.91 20.65
C LEU A 814 -24.49 15.81 20.95
N ALA A 815 -24.31 17.14 21.01
CA ALA A 815 -25.43 18.06 21.16
C ALA A 815 -26.35 18.08 19.93
N LEU A 816 -25.80 17.99 18.71
CA LEU A 816 -26.59 17.85 17.49
C LEU A 816 -27.34 16.52 17.46
N ILE A 817 -26.68 15.44 17.88
CA ILE A 817 -27.28 14.09 17.95
C ILE A 817 -28.43 14.06 18.97
N ASP A 818 -28.27 14.68 20.13
CA ASP A 818 -29.33 14.75 21.16
C ASP A 818 -30.61 15.42 20.60
N ARG A 819 -30.45 16.43 19.72
CA ARG A 819 -31.57 17.07 19.04
C ARG A 819 -32.28 16.12 18.08
N ILE A 820 -31.52 15.31 17.31
CA ILE A 820 -32.10 14.29 16.43
C ILE A 820 -32.88 13.27 17.22
N VAL A 821 -32.34 12.79 18.34
CA VAL A 821 -32.98 11.77 19.18
C VAL A 821 -34.24 12.35 19.88
N ALA A 822 -34.17 13.58 20.40
CA ALA A 822 -35.31 14.24 21.02
C ALA A 822 -36.47 14.47 20.05
N ALA A 823 -36.17 14.75 18.78
CA ALA A 823 -37.18 14.94 17.74
C ALA A 823 -38.04 13.68 17.46
N GLU A 824 -37.57 12.49 17.84
CA GLU A 824 -38.26 11.24 17.56
C GLU A 824 -39.65 11.19 18.25
N SER A 825 -39.78 11.74 19.44
CA SER A 825 -41.08 11.79 20.17
C SER A 825 -42.14 12.55 19.38
N THR A 826 -41.79 13.64 18.73
CA THR A 826 -42.65 14.46 17.89
C THR A 826 -43.03 13.74 16.60
N VAL A 827 -42.03 13.11 15.96
CA VAL A 827 -42.23 12.36 14.70
C VAL A 827 -43.16 11.15 14.94
N SER A 828 -42.99 10.42 16.05
CA SER A 828 -43.85 9.30 16.42
C SER A 828 -45.28 9.74 16.67
N GLY A 829 -45.52 10.83 17.40
CA GLY A 829 -46.84 11.36 17.69
C GLY A 829 -47.60 11.85 16.44
N LYS A 830 -46.89 12.37 15.42
CA LYS A 830 -47.50 12.77 14.14
C LYS A 830 -47.98 11.58 13.30
N GLN A 831 -47.32 10.42 13.39
CA GLN A 831 -47.68 9.19 12.67
C GLN A 831 -48.84 8.47 13.31
N ASP A 832 -48.91 8.42 14.64
CA ASP A 832 -50.02 7.78 15.39
C ASP A 832 -51.34 8.57 15.29
N GLY A 833 -51.27 9.89 15.09
CA GLY A 833 -52.46 10.73 14.89
C GLY A 833 -53.13 10.55 13.51
N ALA A 834 -52.44 9.96 12.52
CA ALA A 834 -52.96 9.68 11.19
C ALA A 834 -53.62 8.28 11.05
N SER A 835 -53.31 7.36 11.96
CA SER A 835 -53.91 6.02 12.06
C SER A 835 -54.59 5.88 13.42
N GLY A 836 -55.92 6.13 13.49
CA GLY A 836 -56.68 6.10 14.74
C GLY A 836 -56.72 4.74 15.45
N GLY A 837 -55.62 4.31 16.03
CA GLY A 837 -55.44 3.05 16.75
C GLY A 837 -54.71 3.27 18.10
N GLY A 838 -55.35 2.84 19.16
CA GLY A 838 -55.07 3.09 20.57
C GLY A 838 -53.62 2.92 21.01
N ARG A 839 -53.20 3.81 21.87
CA ARG A 839 -51.96 3.87 22.61
C ARG A 839 -51.66 2.57 23.35
N ALA A 840 -50.71 1.78 22.90
CA ALA A 840 -50.03 0.84 23.77
C ALA A 840 -48.98 1.61 24.59
N ALA A 841 -49.19 1.78 25.86
CA ALA A 841 -48.25 2.38 26.80
C ALA A 841 -47.01 1.49 26.92
N GLY A 842 -45.84 1.96 26.44
CA GLY A 842 -44.56 1.31 26.69
C GLY A 842 -43.63 1.11 25.47
N GLY A 843 -43.91 1.72 24.29
CA GLY A 843 -43.00 1.64 23.13
C GLY A 843 -41.73 2.47 23.33
N THR A 844 -40.62 1.82 23.58
CA THR A 844 -39.29 2.46 23.53
C THR A 844 -38.98 2.91 22.08
N GLY A 845 -38.57 4.21 21.89
CA GLY A 845 -38.26 4.76 20.58
C GLY A 845 -37.17 3.98 19.83
N LEU A 846 -37.08 4.19 18.52
CA LEU A 846 -36.07 3.62 17.65
C LEU A 846 -34.67 4.23 17.92
N LEU A 847 -34.64 5.52 18.23
CA LEU A 847 -33.40 6.24 18.55
C LEU A 847 -33.10 6.21 20.05
N ALA A 848 -31.82 6.07 20.40
CA ALA A 848 -31.38 6.05 21.80
C ALA A 848 -30.28 7.10 22.02
N THR A 849 -30.31 7.79 23.16
CA THR A 849 -29.26 8.71 23.59
C THR A 849 -28.06 7.94 24.10
N THR A 850 -26.84 8.48 23.90
CA THR A 850 -25.60 8.00 24.52
C THR A 850 -25.34 8.80 25.79
N ARG A 851 -25.42 8.16 26.96
CA ARG A 851 -25.08 8.76 28.24
C ARG A 851 -23.60 9.15 28.26
N ARG A 852 -23.25 10.26 28.87
CA ARG A 852 -21.87 10.78 28.89
C ARG A 852 -21.56 11.60 30.13
N ILE A 853 -20.25 11.68 30.42
CA ILE A 853 -19.71 12.58 31.43
C ILE A 853 -18.40 13.18 30.89
N ILE A 854 -18.10 14.45 31.17
CA ILE A 854 -16.84 15.09 30.87
C ILE A 854 -15.94 14.97 32.09
N VAL A 855 -14.68 14.61 31.86
CA VAL A 855 -13.67 14.43 32.91
C VAL A 855 -12.44 15.28 32.59
N ASP A 856 -12.05 16.15 33.53
CA ASP A 856 -10.75 16.81 33.55
C ASP A 856 -9.72 15.81 34.11
N THR A 857 -8.75 15.41 33.30
CA THR A 857 -7.78 14.37 33.64
C THR A 857 -6.73 14.86 34.65
N GLU A 858 -6.63 16.17 34.89
CA GLU A 858 -5.73 16.80 35.85
C GLU A 858 -6.42 17.03 37.19
N ASP A 859 -7.77 17.05 37.26
CA ASP A 859 -8.54 17.19 38.49
C ASP A 859 -8.89 15.83 39.09
N GLU A 860 -8.33 15.51 40.27
CA GLU A 860 -8.58 14.25 40.98
C GLU A 860 -10.06 14.03 41.33
N ALA A 861 -10.82 15.08 41.62
CA ALA A 861 -12.23 14.98 41.96
C ALA A 861 -13.05 14.62 40.69
N SER A 862 -12.72 15.21 39.56
CA SER A 862 -13.30 14.88 38.24
C SER A 862 -12.98 13.45 37.81
N VAL A 863 -11.73 13.02 37.93
CA VAL A 863 -11.30 11.64 37.68
C VAL A 863 -12.09 10.65 38.56
N ALA A 864 -12.21 10.93 39.87
CA ALA A 864 -12.99 10.10 40.78
C ALA A 864 -14.48 10.05 40.41
N ALA A 865 -15.05 11.14 39.92
CA ALA A 865 -16.42 11.17 39.44
C ALA A 865 -16.59 10.28 38.16
N GLY A 866 -15.67 10.35 37.21
CA GLY A 866 -15.66 9.51 36.02
C GLY A 866 -15.53 8.01 36.36
N ILE A 867 -14.70 7.66 37.35
CA ILE A 867 -14.58 6.27 37.83
C ILE A 867 -15.88 5.79 38.47
N ARG A 868 -16.51 6.59 39.36
CA ARG A 868 -17.81 6.26 39.98
C ARG A 868 -18.89 6.04 38.90
N TRP A 869 -18.99 6.95 37.95
CA TRP A 869 -19.97 6.85 36.86
C TRP A 869 -19.79 5.54 36.07
N TRP A 870 -18.55 5.14 35.76
CA TRP A 870 -18.28 3.88 35.07
C TRP A 870 -18.62 2.65 35.94
N LEU A 871 -18.35 2.70 37.26
CA LEU A 871 -18.72 1.64 38.18
C LEU A 871 -20.24 1.46 38.24
N GLU A 872 -20.99 2.57 38.35
CA GLU A 872 -22.47 2.57 38.33
C GLU A 872 -22.98 2.01 37.00
N LEU A 873 -22.48 2.50 35.89
CA LEU A 873 -22.84 2.05 34.52
C LEU A 873 -22.63 0.54 34.36
N THR A 874 -21.50 0.01 34.82
CA THR A 874 -21.17 -1.41 34.67
C THR A 874 -21.89 -2.30 35.71
N ALA A 875 -22.21 -1.77 36.88
CA ALA A 875 -23.07 -2.46 37.87
C ALA A 875 -24.50 -2.63 37.35
N ASP A 876 -25.04 -1.64 36.66
CA ASP A 876 -26.34 -1.70 35.97
C ASP A 876 -26.31 -2.62 34.74
N GLY A 877 -25.15 -3.18 34.41
CA GLY A 877 -24.99 -4.12 33.32
C GLY A 877 -24.56 -3.49 31.98
N GLY A 878 -24.09 -2.24 31.98
CA GLY A 878 -23.50 -1.62 30.79
C GLY A 878 -22.22 -2.34 30.36
N GLU A 879 -21.87 -2.26 29.06
CA GLU A 879 -20.64 -2.85 28.53
C GLU A 879 -19.40 -2.19 29.11
N GLY A 880 -19.48 -0.90 29.37
CA GLY A 880 -18.39 -0.02 29.82
C GLY A 880 -18.52 1.33 29.18
N MET A 881 -17.39 1.99 28.94
CA MET A 881 -17.37 3.30 28.30
C MET A 881 -16.31 3.37 27.21
N VAL A 882 -16.47 4.38 26.35
CA VAL A 882 -15.45 4.88 25.43
C VAL A 882 -14.98 6.22 25.95
N VAL A 883 -13.66 6.37 26.10
CA VAL A 883 -13.05 7.65 26.51
C VAL A 883 -12.43 8.27 25.26
N LYS A 884 -12.83 9.49 24.94
CA LYS A 884 -12.36 10.24 23.77
C LYS A 884 -11.88 11.62 24.23
N PRO A 885 -10.86 12.22 23.60
CA PRO A 885 -10.60 13.64 23.80
C PRO A 885 -11.85 14.48 23.48
N VAL A 886 -12.07 15.59 24.17
CA VAL A 886 -13.16 16.52 23.80
C VAL A 886 -12.88 17.12 22.41
N GLU A 887 -11.66 17.52 22.13
CA GLU A 887 -11.22 17.92 20.79
C GLU A 887 -10.97 16.68 19.91
N ALA A 888 -11.54 16.67 18.71
CA ALA A 888 -11.54 15.46 17.86
C ALA A 888 -10.14 15.07 17.32
N LEU A 889 -9.27 16.05 17.05
CA LEU A 889 -7.95 15.87 16.44
C LEU A 889 -6.84 16.50 17.26
N ILE A 890 -6.22 15.72 18.14
CA ILE A 890 -5.09 16.17 18.95
C ILE A 890 -3.79 15.56 18.45
N ARG A 891 -2.74 16.40 18.38
CA ARG A 891 -1.37 15.98 18.09
C ARG A 891 -0.47 16.24 19.28
N GLN A 892 0.41 15.29 19.56
CA GLN A 892 1.51 15.50 20.50
C GLN A 892 2.53 16.52 19.94
N PRO A 893 3.39 17.11 20.77
CA PRO A 893 4.41 18.06 20.32
C PRO A 893 5.35 17.51 19.23
N ASP A 894 5.53 16.20 19.16
CA ASP A 894 6.33 15.52 18.14
C ASP A 894 5.55 15.25 16.82
N GLY A 895 4.31 15.72 16.72
CA GLY A 895 3.44 15.60 15.55
C GLY A 895 2.64 14.31 15.49
N ARG A 896 2.84 13.34 16.38
CA ARG A 896 2.05 12.10 16.42
C ARG A 896 0.60 12.36 16.82
N LEU A 897 -0.33 11.65 16.18
CA LEU A 897 -1.74 11.67 16.58
C LEU A 897 -1.94 10.96 17.93
N VAL A 898 -2.75 11.57 18.78
CA VAL A 898 -3.30 10.93 19.97
C VAL A 898 -4.37 9.91 19.55
N GLN A 899 -4.59 8.87 20.37
CA GLN A 899 -5.68 7.89 20.10
C GLN A 899 -7.03 8.62 20.07
N PRO A 900 -7.84 8.46 19.00
CA PRO A 900 -9.13 9.14 18.86
C PRO A 900 -10.16 8.65 19.88
N GLY A 901 -9.92 7.51 20.48
CA GLY A 901 -10.73 6.92 21.53
C GLY A 901 -10.11 5.64 22.05
N VAL A 902 -10.35 5.37 23.32
CA VAL A 902 -9.99 4.09 23.95
C VAL A 902 -11.22 3.50 24.63
N LYS A 903 -11.42 2.19 24.50
CA LYS A 903 -12.50 1.48 25.18
C LYS A 903 -12.04 1.05 26.57
N CYS A 904 -12.90 1.25 27.56
CA CYS A 904 -12.74 0.78 28.94
C CYS A 904 -13.95 -0.10 29.30
N ARG A 905 -13.78 -1.41 29.19
CA ARG A 905 -14.84 -2.39 29.28
C ARG A 905 -15.04 -2.87 30.71
N GLY A 906 -16.29 -3.07 31.09
CA GLY A 906 -16.67 -3.54 32.41
C GLY A 906 -16.26 -5.01 32.67
N ARG A 907 -16.11 -5.34 33.95
CA ARG A 907 -15.66 -6.67 34.39
C ARG A 907 -16.56 -7.80 33.88
N GLU A 908 -17.86 -7.64 33.92
CA GLU A 908 -18.76 -8.72 33.52
C GLU A 908 -18.84 -8.85 31.99
N TYR A 909 -18.69 -7.74 31.24
CA TYR A 909 -18.54 -7.82 29.78
C TYR A 909 -17.24 -8.54 29.38
N LEU A 910 -16.13 -8.24 30.03
CA LEU A 910 -14.87 -8.93 29.77
C LEU A 910 -14.93 -10.42 30.12
N ARG A 911 -15.83 -10.83 31.00
CA ARG A 911 -16.12 -12.24 31.28
C ARG A 911 -16.68 -12.95 30.05
N ILE A 912 -17.51 -12.28 29.25
CA ILE A 912 -17.98 -12.82 27.97
C ILE A 912 -16.82 -13.06 27.01
N ILE A 913 -15.88 -12.11 26.95
CA ILE A 913 -14.75 -12.12 25.98
C ILE A 913 -13.68 -13.14 26.36
N TYR A 914 -13.28 -13.20 27.64
CA TYR A 914 -12.15 -14.00 28.11
C TYR A 914 -12.54 -15.31 28.80
N GLY A 915 -13.84 -15.51 29.03
CA GLY A 915 -14.38 -16.71 29.66
C GLY A 915 -14.73 -16.54 31.14
N PRO A 916 -15.45 -17.52 31.70
CA PRO A 916 -16.03 -17.43 33.07
C PRO A 916 -15.00 -17.09 34.16
N GLU A 917 -13.83 -17.72 34.11
CA GLU A 917 -12.81 -17.68 35.18
C GLU A 917 -11.73 -16.60 34.96
N TYR A 918 -11.95 -15.63 34.06
CA TYR A 918 -10.88 -14.67 33.68
C TYR A 918 -10.47 -13.77 34.85
N THR A 919 -11.33 -13.51 35.82
CA THR A 919 -11.06 -12.66 37.00
C THR A 919 -10.17 -13.33 38.06
N ARG A 920 -9.86 -14.62 37.90
CA ARG A 920 -8.96 -15.32 38.82
C ARG A 920 -7.56 -14.75 38.69
N PRO A 921 -6.80 -14.62 39.83
CA PRO A 921 -5.51 -13.94 39.85
C PRO A 921 -4.50 -14.48 38.83
N GLU A 922 -4.44 -15.80 38.63
CA GLU A 922 -3.57 -16.45 37.66
C GLU A 922 -3.94 -16.13 36.21
N ASN A 923 -5.21 -16.00 35.88
CA ASN A 923 -5.70 -15.64 34.55
C ASN A 923 -5.50 -14.15 34.28
N LEU A 924 -5.82 -13.30 35.27
CA LEU A 924 -5.57 -11.85 35.17
C LEU A 924 -4.08 -11.57 34.97
N LYS A 925 -3.19 -12.25 35.70
CA LYS A 925 -1.74 -12.11 35.55
C LYS A 925 -1.29 -12.41 34.12
N ARG A 926 -1.84 -13.44 33.46
CA ARG A 926 -1.54 -13.76 32.05
C ARG A 926 -2.08 -12.70 31.11
N LEU A 927 -3.31 -12.23 31.32
CA LEU A 927 -3.96 -11.23 30.45
C LEU A 927 -3.32 -9.85 30.58
N ARG A 928 -2.75 -9.51 31.71
CA ARG A 928 -2.02 -8.24 31.93
C ARG A 928 -0.73 -8.14 31.12
N ILE A 929 -0.18 -9.25 30.61
CA ILE A 929 1.04 -9.30 29.78
C ILE A 929 0.74 -8.97 28.30
N ARG A 930 -0.53 -8.80 27.91
CA ARG A 930 -0.92 -8.52 26.53
C ARG A 930 -0.26 -7.25 25.97
N HIS A 931 0.18 -7.31 24.70
CA HIS A 931 0.80 -6.18 24.01
C HIS A 931 -0.23 -5.37 23.21
N LEU A 932 -0.45 -4.12 23.60
CA LEU A 932 -1.43 -3.23 22.98
C LEU A 932 -0.85 -2.38 21.82
N GLY A 933 0.47 -2.33 21.65
CA GLY A 933 1.13 -1.44 20.70
C GLY A 933 0.67 -1.64 19.25
N HIS A 934 0.57 -2.88 18.81
CA HIS A 934 0.11 -3.18 17.46
C HIS A 934 -1.35 -2.77 17.24
N LYS A 935 -2.25 -3.06 18.18
CA LYS A 935 -3.67 -2.67 18.11
C LYS A 935 -3.86 -1.15 18.11
N ARG A 936 -3.07 -0.43 18.91
CA ARG A 936 -3.09 1.05 18.95
C ARG A 936 -2.59 1.64 17.63
N SER A 937 -1.52 1.09 17.06
CA SER A 937 -1.01 1.50 15.76
C SER A 937 -2.02 1.22 14.63
N LEU A 938 -2.67 0.06 14.65
CA LEU A 938 -3.71 -0.29 13.69
C LEU A 938 -4.88 0.70 13.76
N ALA A 939 -5.40 0.96 14.95
CA ALA A 939 -6.51 1.90 15.16
C ALA A 939 -6.20 3.32 14.64
N LEU A 940 -4.97 3.81 14.85
CA LEU A 940 -4.54 5.12 14.33
C LEU A 940 -4.44 5.15 12.80
N ARG A 941 -3.92 4.10 12.18
CA ARG A 941 -3.81 4.00 10.71
C ARG A 941 -5.18 3.92 10.06
N GLU A 942 -6.09 3.10 10.60
CA GLU A 942 -7.48 3.02 10.13
C GLU A 942 -8.20 4.36 10.32
N TYR A 943 -7.99 5.04 11.45
CA TYR A 943 -8.56 6.36 11.70
C TYR A 943 -8.08 7.41 10.70
N ALA A 944 -6.78 7.43 10.41
CA ALA A 944 -6.21 8.35 9.43
C ALA A 944 -6.77 8.12 8.01
N LEU A 945 -6.96 6.87 7.61
CA LEU A 945 -7.60 6.52 6.34
C LEU A 945 -9.09 6.90 6.33
N GLY A 946 -9.80 6.68 7.44
CA GLY A 946 -11.20 7.07 7.58
C GLY A 946 -11.39 8.58 7.45
N LEU A 947 -10.54 9.39 8.10
CA LEU A 947 -10.55 10.85 7.95
C LEU A 947 -10.28 11.28 6.50
N GLU A 948 -9.28 10.67 5.85
CA GLU A 948 -8.95 10.96 4.46
C GLU A 948 -10.13 10.65 3.52
N ALA A 949 -10.85 9.54 3.74
CA ALA A 949 -12.04 9.20 2.98
C ALA A 949 -13.14 10.25 3.13
N LEU A 950 -13.39 10.74 4.37
CA LEU A 950 -14.39 11.76 4.65
C LEU A 950 -14.02 13.12 4.05
N ASP A 951 -12.76 13.51 4.10
CA ASP A 951 -12.28 14.77 3.53
C ASP A 951 -12.40 14.74 2.00
N ARG A 952 -11.98 13.64 1.35
CA ARG A 952 -12.14 13.46 -0.11
C ARG A 952 -13.59 13.43 -0.54
N LEU A 953 -14.47 12.80 0.23
CA LEU A 953 -15.91 12.81 -0.01
C LEU A 953 -16.48 14.23 0.06
N ALA A 954 -16.11 14.98 1.09
CA ALA A 954 -16.56 16.35 1.29
C ALA A 954 -16.06 17.31 0.19
N GLU A 955 -14.85 17.10 -0.30
CA GLU A 955 -14.25 17.86 -1.41
C GLU A 955 -14.79 17.46 -2.79
N GLY A 956 -15.64 16.43 -2.87
CA GLY A 956 -16.23 15.95 -4.11
C GLY A 956 -15.21 15.24 -5.01
N GLU A 957 -14.17 14.65 -4.43
CA GLU A 957 -13.21 13.84 -5.19
C GLU A 957 -13.88 12.62 -5.84
N PRO A 958 -13.32 12.09 -6.94
CA PRO A 958 -13.84 10.92 -7.62
C PRO A 958 -14.00 9.70 -6.70
N LEU A 959 -14.98 8.86 -6.98
CA LEU A 959 -15.29 7.67 -6.15
C LEU A 959 -14.07 6.78 -5.89
N TRP A 960 -13.23 6.56 -6.90
CA TRP A 960 -12.04 5.74 -6.76
C TRP A 960 -11.03 6.33 -5.76
N ARG A 961 -10.92 7.66 -5.67
CA ARG A 961 -10.07 8.34 -4.69
C ARG A 961 -10.58 8.16 -3.26
N VAL A 962 -11.88 8.27 -3.05
CA VAL A 962 -12.52 7.99 -1.76
C VAL A 962 -12.30 6.53 -1.38
N HIS A 963 -12.51 5.63 -2.35
CA HIS A 963 -12.37 4.18 -2.13
C HIS A 963 -10.94 3.71 -1.92
N GLU A 964 -9.92 4.40 -2.40
CA GLU A 964 -8.53 4.14 -2.06
C GLU A 964 -8.33 4.13 -0.53
N ALA A 965 -8.92 5.09 0.17
CA ALA A 965 -8.86 5.18 1.63
C ALA A 965 -9.81 4.20 2.32
N VAL A 966 -11.06 4.08 1.87
CA VAL A 966 -12.06 3.13 2.41
C VAL A 966 -11.56 1.70 2.32
N PHE A 967 -11.04 1.31 1.14
CA PHE A 967 -10.47 0.00 0.92
C PHE A 967 -9.22 -0.25 1.77
N GLY A 968 -8.41 0.81 1.97
CA GLY A 968 -7.25 0.77 2.88
C GLY A 968 -7.64 0.39 4.31
N VAL A 969 -8.74 0.93 4.85
CA VAL A 969 -9.27 0.54 6.17
C VAL A 969 -9.62 -0.95 6.20
N LEU A 970 -10.35 -1.43 5.20
CA LEU A 970 -10.75 -2.84 5.11
C LEU A 970 -9.54 -3.78 4.99
N ALA A 971 -8.52 -3.38 4.25
CA ALA A 971 -7.29 -4.14 4.08
C ALA A 971 -6.48 -4.22 5.39
N LEU A 972 -6.36 -3.12 6.12
CA LEU A 972 -5.69 -3.11 7.41
C LEU A 972 -6.38 -3.98 8.46
N GLU A 973 -7.71 -4.14 8.36
CA GLU A 973 -8.48 -5.03 9.25
C GLU A 973 -8.06 -6.50 9.13
N SER A 974 -7.51 -6.92 7.99
CA SER A 974 -6.99 -8.26 7.80
C SER A 974 -5.62 -8.50 8.46
N GLU A 975 -4.98 -7.48 9.02
CA GLU A 975 -3.74 -7.65 9.78
C GLU A 975 -3.97 -8.52 11.04
N PRO A 976 -3.06 -9.45 11.34
CA PRO A 976 -3.24 -10.35 12.47
C PRO A 976 -3.15 -9.59 13.80
N VAL A 977 -4.27 -9.45 14.46
CA VAL A 977 -4.40 -8.85 15.80
C VAL A 977 -5.26 -9.78 16.65
N ASP A 978 -4.97 -9.88 17.94
CA ASP A 978 -5.83 -10.64 18.85
C ASP A 978 -7.24 -10.02 18.84
N PRO A 979 -8.27 -10.73 18.37
CA PRO A 979 -9.63 -10.18 18.22
C PRO A 979 -10.28 -9.81 19.56
N ARG A 980 -9.72 -10.24 20.69
CA ARG A 980 -10.17 -9.90 22.04
C ARG A 980 -9.71 -8.51 22.50
N LEU A 981 -8.75 -7.90 21.80
CA LEU A 981 -8.26 -6.52 22.03
C LEU A 981 -9.11 -5.44 21.28
#